data_fb17010f3fd0cefe4845cbd4e8b7fcdd
#
_entry.id   fb17010f3fd0cefe4845cbd4e8b7fcdd
#
_cell.length_a   1.000
_cell.length_b   1.000
_cell.length_c   1.000
_cell.angle_alpha   90.00
_cell.angle_beta   90.00
_cell.angle_gamma   90.00
#
_symmetry.space_group_name_H-M   'P 1'
#
loop_
_entity.id
_entity.type
_entity.pdbx_description
1 polymer ?
#
loop_
_entity_poly.entity_id
_entity_poly.type
_entity_poly.pdbx_seq_one_letter_code
_entity_poly.pdbx_strand_id
1 'polypeptide(L)'
;MNFVKPLIMASMMAVTATGAHAAAKFTPELLNSLGRVSDAQVSPDGKKVLYGVSTPNIENNNSNRELWVMDINGKNAVQITNTEKSETNAVWFEGGKKIAFAYPNEKGVNQMWVMNADGTDRRCVSNMEKDIEGFVLSPDEKKVIIVSTVKYGETTQDRYPDLKKTDGRIIDDLMYRHWNEWTAEIPHPFVGEFNGSEVTALKDVLEGAQFESPMRPWGGVEQLAWLPDSKSLIYVCRKKTGKEYAISTNSDLYQYDIATGDTKNLTEGMMGYDNNPAVSKSGKIAWLSMEHDGYEADKNRIFMLDGDKKVDLTADWDYSVDFITWSPDEKYIYFICPYQGTMPIFRMNVANRKVEQVAGGQYDYDGLQFAGKDLLITCRHSFLEPNEVYSFKVGKEPVKLTSVTDPIMNTLGDVKCEKVMIPTTDGKMMTTWVLLPPNFDPNKKYPSLLFCEGGPQSPVSQFWSYRWNLRIMAENGYVVFAPNRRGLPGFGTEWNAQISGDYSGQCMKDYLSAADFMKEKPYIDGDHMGAVGASFGGYSVYWLAGNHQKRFACFLSHAGIFDLRAQYCETEELWFVNWDLGGAPWDKNNEVAMRSYREADPKNYVQNWDTPILVVTGEQDFRISYSQTMQAFNAARMRGIPARMVLFPSECHWVTKPQNSILWQREYFRWLDQWLKK
;
A
#
# COMPACT_ATOMS: atom_id res chain seq x y z
N MET A 1 28.57 19.96 38.93
CA MET A 1 28.45 18.52 39.18
C MET A 1 28.18 17.84 37.86
N ASN A 2 29.20 17.19 37.32
CA ASN A 2 29.14 16.57 36.01
C ASN A 2 28.49 15.17 36.14
N PHE A 3 27.37 14.94 35.45
CA PHE A 3 26.82 13.62 35.25
C PHE A 3 27.24 13.11 33.86
N VAL A 4 28.19 12.18 33.88
CA VAL A 4 28.59 11.37 32.73
C VAL A 4 27.55 10.28 32.52
N LYS A 5 26.91 10.22 31.35
CA LYS A 5 26.10 9.08 30.94
C LYS A 5 27.02 7.98 30.42
N PRO A 6 26.79 6.71 30.76
CA PRO A 6 27.61 5.62 30.27
C PRO A 6 27.27 5.29 28.81
N LEU A 7 28.28 5.33 27.96
CA LEU A 7 28.32 4.75 26.61
C LEU A 7 28.28 3.21 26.79
N ILE A 8 27.22 2.58 26.32
CA ILE A 8 27.21 1.12 26.17
C ILE A 8 27.94 0.80 24.86
N MET A 9 29.22 0.57 24.94
CA MET A 9 30.01 -0.10 23.91
C MET A 9 29.65 -1.58 23.92
N ALA A 10 28.95 -2.05 22.89
CA ALA A 10 28.84 -3.47 22.61
C ALA A 10 30.21 -3.99 22.13
N SER A 11 30.92 -4.69 22.98
CA SER A 11 32.16 -5.38 22.64
C SER A 11 31.83 -6.54 21.69
N MET A 12 32.20 -6.42 20.43
CA MET A 12 32.29 -7.54 19.49
C MET A 12 33.44 -8.44 19.93
N MET A 13 33.15 -9.54 20.59
CA MET A 13 34.08 -10.66 20.67
C MET A 13 34.04 -11.41 19.33
N ALA A 14 35.12 -11.32 18.58
CA ALA A 14 35.38 -12.19 17.44
C ALA A 14 35.69 -13.61 17.99
N VAL A 15 34.69 -14.47 17.95
CA VAL A 15 34.87 -15.92 18.14
C VAL A 15 34.91 -16.55 16.75
N THR A 16 36.09 -16.86 16.27
CA THR A 16 36.28 -17.77 15.13
C THR A 16 36.03 -19.20 15.61
N ALA A 17 34.79 -19.64 15.48
CA ALA A 17 34.41 -21.03 15.58
C ALA A 17 33.68 -21.42 14.31
N THR A 18 34.28 -22.24 13.46
CA THR A 18 33.67 -22.95 12.34
C THR A 18 32.75 -24.05 12.89
N GLY A 19 31.64 -23.64 13.45
CA GLY A 19 30.50 -24.49 13.73
C GLY A 19 29.36 -24.01 12.86
N ALA A 20 28.68 -24.90 12.15
CA ALA A 20 27.43 -24.57 11.48
C ALA A 20 26.45 -24.05 12.54
N HIS A 21 26.31 -22.72 12.67
CA HIS A 21 25.27 -22.15 13.50
C HIS A 21 23.94 -22.57 12.94
N ALA A 22 23.08 -23.17 13.76
CA ALA A 22 21.69 -23.39 13.40
C ALA A 22 21.09 -22.02 13.04
N ALA A 23 20.40 -21.95 11.89
CA ALA A 23 19.75 -20.72 11.45
C ALA A 23 18.81 -20.20 12.54
N ALA A 24 18.80 -18.88 12.74
CA ALA A 24 17.89 -18.25 13.68
C ALA A 24 16.44 -18.42 13.20
N LYS A 25 15.51 -18.65 14.12
CA LYS A 25 14.09 -18.69 13.79
C LYS A 25 13.59 -17.27 13.52
N PHE A 26 12.93 -17.05 12.41
CA PHE A 26 12.28 -15.77 12.12
C PHE A 26 11.05 -15.60 13.02
N THR A 27 11.13 -14.71 13.99
CA THR A 27 10.08 -14.45 14.96
C THR A 27 9.35 -13.14 14.66
N PRO A 28 8.13 -12.93 15.21
CA PRO A 28 7.44 -11.65 15.13
C PRO A 28 8.27 -10.46 15.61
N GLU A 29 9.09 -10.67 16.65
CA GLU A 29 9.99 -9.65 17.19
C GLU A 29 11.10 -9.29 16.20
N LEU A 30 11.72 -10.27 15.55
CA LEU A 30 12.73 -10.03 14.52
C LEU A 30 12.13 -9.33 13.32
N LEU A 31 10.93 -9.73 12.85
CA LEU A 31 10.25 -9.05 11.77
C LEU A 31 9.96 -7.57 12.11
N ASN A 32 9.53 -7.31 13.37
CA ASN A 32 9.26 -5.95 13.84
C ASN A 32 10.53 -5.18 14.30
N SER A 33 11.72 -5.76 14.20
CA SER A 33 12.98 -5.05 14.42
C SER A 33 13.72 -4.67 13.13
N LEU A 34 13.23 -5.11 11.97
CA LEU A 34 13.83 -4.78 10.68
C LEU A 34 13.68 -3.30 10.35
N GLY A 35 14.78 -2.66 9.96
CA GLY A 35 14.74 -1.33 9.36
C GLY A 35 14.01 -1.35 8.01
N ARG A 36 13.16 -0.34 7.77
CA ARG A 36 12.31 -0.24 6.58
C ARG A 36 12.86 0.86 5.67
N VAL A 37 13.56 0.45 4.64
CA VAL A 37 14.16 1.37 3.63
C VAL A 37 13.07 1.83 2.67
N SER A 38 13.01 3.15 2.40
CA SER A 38 12.07 3.74 1.43
C SER A 38 12.54 5.08 0.90
N ASP A 39 11.84 5.60 -0.11
CA ASP A 39 11.95 6.96 -0.66
C ASP A 39 13.37 7.32 -1.12
N ALA A 40 14.02 6.41 -1.85
CA ALA A 40 15.33 6.66 -2.42
C ALA A 40 15.27 7.79 -3.49
N GLN A 41 16.04 8.86 -3.30
CA GLN A 41 16.06 10.01 -4.20
C GLN A 41 17.48 10.35 -4.63
N VAL A 42 17.65 10.57 -5.92
CA VAL A 42 18.91 10.99 -6.50
C VAL A 42 19.09 12.51 -6.33
N SER A 43 20.27 12.94 -5.90
CA SER A 43 20.60 14.38 -5.87
C SER A 43 20.59 14.99 -7.27
N PRO A 44 20.25 16.30 -7.43
CA PRO A 44 20.17 16.95 -8.73
C PRO A 44 21.47 16.86 -9.57
N ASP A 45 22.62 16.74 -8.92
CA ASP A 45 23.93 16.55 -9.59
C ASP A 45 24.22 15.07 -9.95
N GLY A 46 23.33 14.15 -9.61
CA GLY A 46 23.43 12.71 -9.91
C GLY A 46 24.49 11.93 -9.12
N LYS A 47 25.06 12.50 -8.04
CA LYS A 47 26.19 11.90 -7.33
C LYS A 47 25.83 11.20 -6.03
N LYS A 48 24.70 11.54 -5.44
CA LYS A 48 24.26 11.03 -4.13
C LYS A 48 22.85 10.46 -4.18
N VAL A 49 22.53 9.62 -3.21
CA VAL A 49 21.19 9.10 -2.94
C VAL A 49 20.81 9.46 -1.50
N LEU A 50 19.68 10.13 -1.32
CA LEU A 50 18.98 10.33 -0.07
C LEU A 50 17.95 9.21 0.08
N TYR A 51 17.87 8.59 1.25
CA TYR A 51 16.84 7.59 1.55
C TYR A 51 16.48 7.63 3.02
N GLY A 52 15.31 7.10 3.34
CA GLY A 52 14.85 6.98 4.73
C GLY A 52 14.90 5.55 5.23
N VAL A 53 15.15 5.41 6.53
CA VAL A 53 15.06 4.15 7.24
C VAL A 53 14.12 4.33 8.42
N SER A 54 12.93 3.69 8.38
CA SER A 54 12.01 3.66 9.51
C SER A 54 12.34 2.46 10.39
N THR A 55 12.67 2.71 11.65
CA THR A 55 12.99 1.66 12.63
C THR A 55 11.87 1.56 13.66
N PRO A 56 11.20 0.41 13.78
CA PRO A 56 10.22 0.20 14.85
C PRO A 56 10.88 0.22 16.22
N ASN A 57 10.23 0.86 17.17
CA ASN A 57 10.58 0.84 18.59
C ASN A 57 9.50 0.07 19.36
N ILE A 58 9.81 -1.16 19.72
CA ILE A 58 8.85 -2.06 20.39
C ILE A 58 8.49 -1.52 21.79
N GLU A 59 9.46 -0.98 22.52
CA GLU A 59 9.24 -0.46 23.88
C GLU A 59 8.28 0.75 23.87
N ASN A 60 8.52 1.70 22.98
CA ASN A 60 7.69 2.90 22.81
C ASN A 60 6.44 2.66 21.96
N ASN A 61 6.27 1.46 21.40
CA ASN A 61 5.15 1.07 20.54
C ASN A 61 4.91 2.02 19.36
N ASN A 62 5.98 2.52 18.75
CA ASN A 62 5.98 3.42 17.60
C ASN A 62 7.11 3.08 16.63
N SER A 63 7.25 3.86 15.57
CA SER A 63 8.40 3.79 14.66
C SER A 63 9.00 5.18 14.50
N ASN A 64 10.31 5.24 14.29
CA ASN A 64 11.02 6.47 13.98
C ASN A 64 11.74 6.34 12.64
N ARG A 65 11.61 7.38 11.80
CA ARG A 65 12.23 7.44 10.48
C ARG A 65 13.35 8.45 10.49
N GLU A 66 14.55 7.98 10.12
CA GLU A 66 15.76 8.77 9.99
C GLU A 66 16.21 8.83 8.54
N LEU A 67 16.90 9.91 8.20
CA LEU A 67 17.42 10.15 6.86
C LEU A 67 18.89 9.74 6.74
N TRP A 68 19.22 9.17 5.60
CA TRP A 68 20.54 8.71 5.24
C TRP A 68 20.94 9.24 3.87
N VAL A 69 22.22 9.52 3.70
CA VAL A 69 22.81 9.91 2.41
C VAL A 69 23.97 8.99 2.10
N MET A 70 24.07 8.54 0.86
CA MET A 70 25.20 7.76 0.34
C MET A 70 25.65 8.28 -1.02
N ASP A 71 26.83 7.89 -1.45
CA ASP A 71 27.25 8.11 -2.83
C ASP A 71 26.42 7.26 -3.79
N ILE A 72 26.31 7.68 -5.05
CA ILE A 72 25.48 7.01 -6.08
C ILE A 72 25.88 5.54 -6.33
N ASN A 73 27.06 5.12 -5.91
CA ASN A 73 27.56 3.76 -6.00
C ASN A 73 27.37 2.93 -4.71
N GLY A 74 26.60 3.45 -3.73
CA GLY A 74 26.32 2.80 -2.46
C GLY A 74 27.40 2.95 -1.39
N LYS A 75 28.53 3.66 -1.68
CA LYS A 75 29.58 3.89 -0.70
C LYS A 75 29.28 5.10 0.19
N ASN A 76 30.02 5.18 1.30
CA ASN A 76 29.99 6.32 2.23
C ASN A 76 28.57 6.64 2.74
N ALA A 77 27.75 5.62 3.03
CA ALA A 77 26.44 5.80 3.62
C ALA A 77 26.56 6.39 5.03
N VAL A 78 25.87 7.50 5.29
CA VAL A 78 25.89 8.22 6.57
C VAL A 78 24.46 8.53 6.96
N GLN A 79 24.11 8.25 8.21
CA GLN A 79 22.89 8.75 8.83
C GLN A 79 23.05 10.24 9.11
N ILE A 80 22.19 11.08 8.53
CA ILE A 80 22.26 12.55 8.64
C ILE A 80 21.26 13.13 9.64
N THR A 81 20.32 12.34 10.11
CA THR A 81 19.41 12.72 11.22
C THR A 81 19.43 11.66 12.32
N ASN A 82 19.21 12.10 13.56
CA ASN A 82 19.06 11.25 14.73
C ASN A 82 18.19 11.99 15.73
N THR A 83 16.88 11.88 15.57
CA THR A 83 15.89 12.70 16.27
C THR A 83 14.83 11.85 16.95
N GLU A 84 13.98 12.46 17.81
CA GLU A 84 12.93 11.74 18.52
C GLU A 84 11.71 11.43 17.66
N LYS A 85 11.54 12.15 16.55
CA LYS A 85 10.40 12.04 15.63
C LYS A 85 10.89 11.79 14.21
N SER A 86 9.99 11.31 13.38
CA SER A 86 10.29 10.97 11.99
C SER A 86 10.46 12.21 11.11
N GLU A 87 11.48 12.21 10.26
CA GLU A 87 11.55 13.08 9.09
C GLU A 87 10.81 12.43 7.93
N THR A 88 9.88 13.16 7.35
CA THR A 88 9.08 12.69 6.19
C THR A 88 9.19 13.66 5.02
N ASN A 89 8.76 13.25 3.82
CA ASN A 89 8.76 14.07 2.61
C ASN A 89 10.10 14.78 2.36
N ALA A 90 11.22 14.09 2.58
CA ALA A 90 12.54 14.67 2.40
C ALA A 90 12.88 14.82 0.91
N VAL A 91 13.33 16.00 0.46
CA VAL A 91 13.67 16.30 -0.93
C VAL A 91 14.94 17.16 -1.00
N TRP A 92 15.74 16.92 -2.06
CA TRP A 92 16.90 17.74 -2.36
C TRP A 92 16.52 19.12 -2.90
N PHE A 93 17.33 20.15 -2.57
CA PHE A 93 17.26 21.46 -3.22
C PHE A 93 18.63 22.17 -3.23
N GLU A 94 18.71 23.36 -3.80
CA GLU A 94 19.97 24.11 -4.05
C GLU A 94 21.03 23.24 -4.71
N GLY A 95 20.63 22.52 -5.78
CA GLY A 95 21.54 21.68 -6.54
C GLY A 95 22.13 20.50 -5.75
N GLY A 96 21.43 20.02 -4.71
CA GLY A 96 21.86 18.91 -3.86
C GLY A 96 22.72 19.34 -2.66
N LYS A 97 22.79 20.62 -2.35
CA LYS A 97 23.52 21.15 -1.19
C LYS A 97 22.69 21.10 0.07
N LYS A 98 21.35 21.13 -0.07
CA LYS A 98 20.41 21.14 1.04
C LYS A 98 19.30 20.11 0.86
N ILE A 99 18.62 19.82 1.97
CA ILE A 99 17.46 18.93 2.05
C ILE A 99 16.34 19.69 2.76
N ALA A 100 15.13 19.67 2.16
CA ALA A 100 13.89 20.08 2.81
C ALA A 100 13.13 18.82 3.26
N PHE A 101 12.44 18.90 4.37
CA PHE A 101 11.71 17.76 4.95
C PHE A 101 10.58 18.25 5.87
N ALA A 102 9.61 17.39 6.15
CA ALA A 102 8.57 17.65 7.14
C ALA A 102 8.97 17.06 8.50
N TYR A 103 8.76 17.84 9.56
CA TYR A 103 9.07 17.46 10.93
C TYR A 103 8.27 18.34 11.94
N PRO A 104 7.85 17.80 13.09
CA PRO A 104 7.10 18.58 14.07
C PRO A 104 7.94 19.71 14.70
N ASN A 105 7.30 20.85 14.92
CA ASN A 105 7.86 21.95 15.70
C ASN A 105 7.71 21.68 17.22
N GLU A 106 8.09 22.66 18.06
CA GLU A 106 7.98 22.57 19.53
C GLU A 106 6.55 22.36 20.04
N LYS A 107 5.54 22.72 19.26
CA LYS A 107 4.12 22.52 19.58
C LYS A 107 3.60 21.15 19.12
N GLY A 108 4.44 20.36 18.46
CA GLY A 108 4.06 19.07 17.89
C GLY A 108 3.35 19.16 16.54
N VAL A 109 3.32 20.32 15.90
CA VAL A 109 2.72 20.53 14.57
C VAL A 109 3.78 20.33 13.50
N ASN A 110 3.51 19.46 12.54
CA ASN A 110 4.41 19.21 11.40
C ASN A 110 4.58 20.46 10.55
N GLN A 111 5.83 20.83 10.31
CA GLN A 111 6.25 21.99 9.52
C GLN A 111 7.25 21.58 8.47
N MET A 112 7.48 22.45 7.48
CA MET A 112 8.60 22.33 6.56
C MET A 112 9.87 22.83 7.23
N TRP A 113 10.91 21.99 7.18
CA TRP A 113 12.25 22.24 7.69
C TRP A 113 13.27 22.17 6.57
N VAL A 114 14.41 22.80 6.76
CA VAL A 114 15.55 22.67 5.86
C VAL A 114 16.82 22.41 6.66
N MET A 115 17.79 21.75 6.01
CA MET A 115 19.12 21.50 6.57
C MET A 115 20.14 21.38 5.43
N ASN A 116 21.43 21.46 5.75
CA ASN A 116 22.49 21.09 4.83
C ASN A 116 22.46 19.58 4.51
N ALA A 117 23.02 19.18 3.38
CA ALA A 117 23.07 17.78 2.95
C ALA A 117 23.81 16.83 3.92
N ASP A 118 24.59 17.38 4.83
CA ASP A 118 25.28 16.65 5.91
C ASP A 118 24.52 16.59 7.23
N GLY A 119 23.27 17.11 7.26
CA GLY A 119 22.41 17.14 8.44
C GLY A 119 22.61 18.37 9.36
N THR A 120 23.55 19.24 9.07
CA THR A 120 23.81 20.47 9.84
C THR A 120 22.85 21.62 9.48
N ASP A 121 22.82 22.70 10.27
CA ASP A 121 22.02 23.91 10.06
C ASP A 121 20.52 23.64 9.87
N ARG A 122 19.98 22.79 10.73
CA ARG A 122 18.55 22.41 10.73
C ARG A 122 17.69 23.54 11.26
N ARG A 123 16.69 23.97 10.48
CA ARG A 123 15.77 25.06 10.88
C ARG A 123 14.38 24.89 10.27
N CYS A 124 13.37 25.32 11.03
CA CYS A 124 11.99 25.40 10.58
C CYS A 124 11.81 26.61 9.65
N VAL A 125 11.15 26.42 8.50
CA VAL A 125 10.95 27.48 7.48
C VAL A 125 9.48 27.77 7.17
N SER A 126 8.56 27.05 7.76
CA SER A 126 7.11 27.32 7.66
C SER A 126 6.48 27.58 9.03
N ASN A 127 5.29 28.15 9.03
CA ASN A 127 4.51 28.42 10.25
C ASN A 127 3.02 28.21 9.96
N MET A 128 2.63 26.95 9.73
CA MET A 128 1.23 26.55 9.55
C MET A 128 0.57 26.33 10.91
N GLU A 129 -0.74 26.61 10.99
CA GLU A 129 -1.51 26.32 12.21
C GLU A 129 -1.77 24.82 12.40
N LYS A 130 -1.85 24.09 11.28
CA LYS A 130 -2.09 22.64 11.22
C LYS A 130 -0.91 21.93 10.60
N ASP A 131 -0.92 20.62 10.74
CA ASP A 131 0.12 19.75 10.19
C ASP A 131 0.30 19.95 8.69
N ILE A 132 1.55 19.95 8.25
CA ILE A 132 1.91 19.74 6.84
C ILE A 132 1.92 18.24 6.59
N GLU A 133 1.06 17.78 5.69
CA GLU A 133 1.00 16.37 5.25
C GLU A 133 2.05 16.04 4.18
N GLY A 134 2.48 17.05 3.44
CA GLY A 134 3.52 16.96 2.43
C GLY A 134 3.74 18.29 1.71
N PHE A 135 4.77 18.35 0.87
CA PHE A 135 5.05 19.53 0.06
C PHE A 135 5.83 19.20 -1.22
N VAL A 136 5.73 20.07 -2.22
CA VAL A 136 6.44 19.96 -3.50
C VAL A 136 7.08 21.30 -3.84
N LEU A 137 8.42 21.33 -3.97
CA LEU A 137 9.14 22.53 -4.40
C LEU A 137 8.95 22.78 -5.90
N SER A 138 8.86 24.06 -6.29
CA SER A 138 8.83 24.44 -7.70
C SER A 138 10.16 24.16 -8.40
N PRO A 139 10.18 23.97 -9.75
CA PRO A 139 11.42 23.74 -10.49
C PRO A 139 12.49 24.82 -10.33
N ASP A 140 12.09 26.07 -10.11
CA ASP A 140 13.00 27.19 -9.84
C ASP A 140 13.36 27.37 -8.36
N GLU A 141 12.82 26.48 -7.49
CA GLU A 141 13.02 26.47 -6.04
C GLU A 141 12.57 27.77 -5.31
N LYS A 142 11.72 28.59 -5.95
CA LYS A 142 11.25 29.86 -5.39
C LYS A 142 9.84 29.80 -4.85
N LYS A 143 9.14 28.69 -5.07
CA LYS A 143 7.78 28.44 -4.60
C LYS A 143 7.67 27.05 -4.03
N VAL A 144 6.62 26.81 -3.27
CA VAL A 144 6.28 25.53 -2.72
C VAL A 144 4.77 25.33 -2.73
N ILE A 145 4.33 24.10 -3.06
CA ILE A 145 2.99 23.62 -2.75
C ILE A 145 3.09 22.93 -1.40
N ILE A 146 2.25 23.30 -0.45
CA ILE A 146 2.12 22.64 0.85
C ILE A 146 0.73 22.03 0.94
N VAL A 147 0.64 20.77 1.37
CA VAL A 147 -0.63 20.11 1.70
C VAL A 147 -0.87 20.27 3.20
N SER A 148 -2.01 20.83 3.54
CA SER A 148 -2.49 20.96 4.92
C SER A 148 -4.00 20.89 4.96
N THR A 149 -4.60 20.66 6.13
CA THR A 149 -6.05 20.48 6.20
C THR A 149 -6.80 21.78 6.43
N VAL A 150 -8.02 21.83 5.89
CA VAL A 150 -9.03 22.85 6.17
C VAL A 150 -10.26 22.20 6.78
N LYS A 151 -11.09 22.99 7.45
CA LYS A 151 -12.34 22.52 8.03
C LYS A 151 -13.32 22.04 6.97
N TYR A 152 -13.93 20.87 7.18
CA TYR A 152 -14.96 20.30 6.34
C TYR A 152 -16.36 20.44 6.99
N GLY A 153 -17.28 21.08 6.30
CA GLY A 153 -18.66 21.23 6.72
C GLY A 153 -18.86 22.03 8.03
N GLU A 154 -20.04 21.90 8.60
CA GLU A 154 -20.43 22.48 9.88
C GLU A 154 -20.30 21.43 10.99
N THR A 155 -19.62 21.79 12.08
CA THR A 155 -19.51 20.90 13.25
C THR A 155 -20.69 21.09 14.20
N THR A 156 -20.87 20.15 15.13
CA THR A 156 -21.88 20.29 16.21
C THR A 156 -21.65 21.54 17.04
N GLN A 157 -20.39 21.91 17.30
CA GLN A 157 -20.03 23.09 18.07
C GLN A 157 -20.29 24.40 17.31
N ASP A 158 -20.24 24.40 15.98
CA ASP A 158 -20.63 25.57 15.18
C ASP A 158 -22.14 25.82 15.27
N ARG A 159 -22.93 24.74 15.22
CA ARG A 159 -24.40 24.79 15.31
C ARG A 159 -24.89 25.09 16.72
N TYR A 160 -24.17 24.57 17.73
CA TYR A 160 -24.49 24.73 19.17
C TYR A 160 -23.26 25.18 19.95
N PRO A 161 -22.86 26.47 19.85
CA PRO A 161 -21.63 26.98 20.49
C PRO A 161 -21.68 27.03 22.03
N ASP A 162 -22.87 26.91 22.62
CA ASP A 162 -23.09 26.78 24.04
C ASP A 162 -22.79 25.38 24.60
N LEU A 163 -22.80 24.35 23.76
CA LEU A 163 -22.57 22.93 24.14
C LEU A 163 -21.10 22.52 23.97
N LYS A 164 -20.17 23.25 24.52
CA LYS A 164 -18.71 23.08 24.32
C LYS A 164 -18.15 21.71 24.75
N LYS A 165 -18.87 20.94 25.55
CA LYS A 165 -18.43 19.63 26.07
C LYS A 165 -19.12 18.46 25.41
N THR A 166 -20.00 18.70 24.45
CA THR A 166 -20.62 17.58 23.71
C THR A 166 -19.60 16.93 22.76
N ASP A 167 -19.62 15.62 22.69
CA ASP A 167 -18.89 14.79 21.72
C ASP A 167 -19.83 14.22 20.64
N GLY A 168 -21.11 14.59 20.68
CA GLY A 168 -22.10 14.20 19.68
C GLY A 168 -21.78 14.76 18.30
N ARG A 169 -21.87 13.94 17.27
CA ARG A 169 -21.73 14.32 15.86
C ARG A 169 -23.08 14.38 15.19
N ILE A 170 -23.37 15.48 14.51
CA ILE A 170 -24.56 15.62 13.66
C ILE A 170 -24.10 15.38 12.22
N ILE A 171 -24.71 14.38 11.56
CA ILE A 171 -24.32 13.90 10.24
C ILE A 171 -25.54 13.91 9.37
N ASP A 172 -25.50 14.70 8.31
CA ASP A 172 -26.65 14.90 7.39
C ASP A 172 -26.40 14.26 6.01
N ASP A 173 -25.14 13.87 5.67
CA ASP A 173 -24.78 13.28 4.38
C ASP A 173 -23.65 12.23 4.53
N LEU A 174 -23.28 11.55 3.42
CA LEU A 174 -22.21 10.56 3.35
C LEU A 174 -20.82 11.21 3.36
N MET A 175 -19.76 10.35 3.36
CA MET A 175 -18.35 10.73 3.51
C MET A 175 -18.04 11.40 4.84
N TYR A 176 -18.77 11.00 5.88
CA TYR A 176 -18.52 11.41 7.26
C TYR A 176 -17.37 10.64 7.92
N ARG A 177 -16.92 9.56 7.30
CA ARG A 177 -15.75 8.74 7.67
C ARG A 177 -14.93 8.43 6.45
N HIS A 178 -13.62 8.32 6.60
CA HIS A 178 -12.73 7.86 5.56
C HIS A 178 -11.59 7.03 6.16
N TRP A 179 -11.43 5.79 5.73
CA TRP A 179 -10.45 4.80 6.18
C TRP A 179 -10.53 4.50 7.69
N ASN A 180 -9.97 5.34 8.55
CA ASN A 180 -9.95 5.22 10.01
C ASN A 180 -10.26 6.54 10.73
N GLU A 181 -10.65 7.56 10.00
CA GLU A 181 -10.89 8.90 10.52
C GLU A 181 -12.33 9.36 10.32
N TRP A 182 -12.82 10.15 11.25
CA TRP A 182 -14.05 10.93 11.07
C TRP A 182 -13.72 12.20 10.31
N THR A 183 -14.40 12.46 9.20
CA THR A 183 -14.11 13.57 8.30
C THR A 183 -14.58 14.89 8.93
N ALA A 184 -13.71 15.53 9.68
CA ALA A 184 -13.90 16.90 10.20
C ALA A 184 -13.05 17.92 9.43
N GLU A 185 -12.06 17.45 8.70
CA GLU A 185 -11.10 18.21 7.92
C GLU A 185 -10.76 17.48 6.63
N ILE A 186 -10.43 18.25 5.59
CA ILE A 186 -9.99 17.74 4.29
C ILE A 186 -8.68 18.40 3.87
N PRO A 187 -7.80 17.70 3.12
CA PRO A 187 -6.56 18.30 2.63
C PRO A 187 -6.81 19.27 1.48
N HIS A 188 -6.10 20.41 1.52
CA HIS A 188 -5.99 21.37 0.42
C HIS A 188 -4.52 21.63 0.08
N PRO A 189 -4.20 21.90 -1.20
CA PRO A 189 -2.91 22.40 -1.60
C PRO A 189 -2.86 23.92 -1.40
N PHE A 190 -1.82 24.38 -0.71
CA PHE A 190 -1.50 25.80 -0.53
C PHE A 190 -0.26 26.13 -1.35
N VAL A 191 -0.27 27.20 -2.11
CA VAL A 191 0.91 27.68 -2.83
C VAL A 191 1.50 28.89 -2.12
N GLY A 192 2.82 28.89 -1.93
CA GLY A 192 3.52 29.98 -1.26
C GLY A 192 4.88 30.29 -1.91
N GLU A 193 5.43 31.47 -1.57
CA GLU A 193 6.78 31.86 -1.93
C GLU A 193 7.80 31.19 -0.99
N PHE A 194 8.92 30.74 -1.54
CA PHE A 194 10.01 30.10 -0.81
C PHE A 194 11.35 30.72 -1.21
N ASN A 195 12.11 31.18 -0.23
CA ASN A 195 13.41 31.82 -0.47
C ASN A 195 14.62 30.98 0.04
N GLY A 196 14.40 29.69 0.31
CA GLY A 196 15.41 28.79 0.87
C GLY A 196 15.51 28.87 2.43
N SER A 197 14.86 29.84 3.08
CA SER A 197 14.91 30.02 4.52
C SER A 197 13.55 30.30 5.17
N GLU A 198 12.55 30.66 4.39
CA GLU A 198 11.22 30.99 4.86
C GLU A 198 10.19 30.71 3.77
N VAL A 199 9.00 30.24 4.18
CA VAL A 199 7.78 30.14 3.36
C VAL A 199 6.86 31.28 3.73
N THR A 200 6.43 32.06 2.74
CA THR A 200 5.56 33.22 2.92
C THR A 200 4.43 33.24 1.88
N ALA A 201 3.47 34.17 2.05
CA ALA A 201 2.39 34.45 1.12
C ALA A 201 1.60 33.20 0.69
N LEU A 202 1.35 32.29 1.62
CA LEU A 202 0.55 31.07 1.36
C LEU A 202 -0.87 31.43 0.97
N LYS A 203 -1.32 30.82 -0.15
CA LYS A 203 -2.68 30.94 -0.69
C LYS A 203 -3.27 29.55 -0.88
N ASP A 204 -4.47 29.33 -0.39
CA ASP A 204 -5.23 28.12 -0.59
C ASP A 204 -5.67 28.04 -2.08
N VAL A 205 -5.30 26.99 -2.78
CA VAL A 205 -5.64 26.75 -4.20
C VAL A 205 -7.13 26.43 -4.35
N LEU A 206 -7.75 25.88 -3.31
CA LEU A 206 -9.17 25.49 -3.26
C LEU A 206 -9.97 26.36 -2.28
N GLU A 207 -9.54 27.60 -2.02
CA GLU A 207 -10.17 28.50 -1.05
C GLU A 207 -11.70 28.52 -1.16
N GLY A 208 -12.38 28.24 -0.06
CA GLY A 208 -13.84 28.18 0.04
C GLY A 208 -14.49 26.94 -0.52
N ALA A 209 -13.74 26.02 -1.16
CA ALA A 209 -14.27 24.75 -1.64
C ALA A 209 -14.32 23.69 -0.52
N GLN A 210 -15.23 22.74 -0.68
CA GLN A 210 -15.35 21.57 0.20
C GLN A 210 -14.91 20.30 -0.54
N PHE A 211 -13.85 20.40 -1.36
CA PHE A 211 -13.26 19.31 -2.12
C PHE A 211 -11.86 19.04 -1.63
N GLU A 212 -11.50 17.77 -1.49
CA GLU A 212 -10.16 17.40 -1.06
C GLU A 212 -9.17 17.29 -2.21
N SER A 213 -7.95 17.72 -1.99
CA SER A 213 -6.79 17.48 -2.84
C SER A 213 -5.51 17.55 -1.99
N PRO A 214 -4.65 16.51 -1.98
CA PRO A 214 -4.82 15.19 -2.59
C PRO A 214 -6.02 14.40 -2.08
N MET A 215 -6.45 13.40 -2.85
CA MET A 215 -7.62 12.60 -2.51
C MET A 215 -7.31 11.56 -1.45
N ARG A 216 -8.06 11.52 -0.38
CA ARG A 216 -7.96 10.46 0.63
C ARG A 216 -8.56 9.13 0.12
N PRO A 217 -8.16 7.98 0.69
CA PRO A 217 -7.19 7.82 1.80
C PRO A 217 -5.72 7.72 1.34
N TRP A 218 -5.47 7.52 0.05
CA TRP A 218 -4.15 7.12 -0.47
C TRP A 218 -3.40 8.22 -1.20
N GLY A 219 -4.08 9.28 -1.60
CA GLY A 219 -3.47 10.39 -2.33
C GLY A 219 -2.51 11.20 -1.46
N GLY A 220 -1.35 11.52 -2.02
CA GLY A 220 -0.31 12.34 -1.44
C GLY A 220 0.25 13.33 -2.45
N VAL A 221 1.49 13.74 -2.25
CA VAL A 221 2.17 14.73 -3.11
C VAL A 221 2.36 14.26 -4.56
N GLU A 222 2.25 12.97 -4.85
CA GLU A 222 2.27 12.41 -6.21
C GLU A 222 1.06 12.81 -7.05
N GLN A 223 0.01 13.34 -6.41
CA GLN A 223 -1.16 13.92 -7.08
C GLN A 223 -0.99 15.41 -7.40
N LEU A 224 0.20 15.97 -7.12
CA LEU A 224 0.55 17.37 -7.35
C LEU A 224 1.77 17.45 -8.27
N ALA A 225 1.76 18.35 -9.24
CA ALA A 225 2.89 18.57 -10.11
C ALA A 225 3.06 20.05 -10.46
N TRP A 226 4.30 20.50 -10.58
CA TRP A 226 4.61 21.81 -11.14
C TRP A 226 4.77 21.75 -12.65
N LEU A 227 4.37 22.81 -13.35
CA LEU A 227 4.85 23.04 -14.71
C LEU A 227 6.28 23.63 -14.67
N PRO A 228 7.10 23.38 -15.72
CA PRO A 228 8.53 23.75 -15.71
C PRO A 228 8.80 25.25 -15.53
N ASP A 229 7.85 26.10 -15.86
CA ASP A 229 7.96 27.54 -15.73
C ASP A 229 7.73 28.08 -14.32
N SER A 230 7.33 27.18 -13.38
CA SER A 230 7.00 27.52 -11.99
C SER A 230 5.85 28.56 -11.83
N LYS A 231 5.01 28.73 -12.88
CA LYS A 231 3.88 29.66 -12.87
C LYS A 231 2.55 28.98 -12.69
N SER A 232 2.48 27.69 -13.00
CA SER A 232 1.28 26.89 -12.85
C SER A 232 1.60 25.58 -12.17
N LEU A 233 0.61 25.03 -11.49
CA LEU A 233 0.65 23.69 -10.91
C LEU A 233 -0.51 22.85 -11.39
N ILE A 234 -0.38 21.54 -11.30
CA ILE A 234 -1.46 20.57 -11.51
C ILE A 234 -1.79 19.95 -10.15
N TYR A 235 -3.08 19.83 -9.87
CA TYR A 235 -3.59 19.07 -8.74
C TYR A 235 -4.69 18.12 -9.20
N VAL A 236 -4.82 16.98 -8.50
CA VAL A 236 -5.88 16.00 -8.73
C VAL A 236 -7.00 16.26 -7.73
N CYS A 237 -8.24 16.25 -8.19
CA CYS A 237 -9.39 16.48 -7.34
C CYS A 237 -10.64 15.78 -7.89
N ARG A 238 -11.43 15.21 -6.97
CA ARG A 238 -12.81 14.79 -7.24
C ARG A 238 -13.74 15.89 -6.72
N LYS A 239 -14.19 16.77 -7.61
CA LYS A 239 -15.05 17.89 -7.23
C LYS A 239 -16.50 17.45 -6.97
N LYS A 240 -16.64 16.57 -5.98
CA LYS A 240 -17.91 16.02 -5.49
C LYS A 240 -17.90 16.04 -3.96
N THR A 241 -19.08 15.98 -3.35
CA THR A 241 -19.25 15.92 -1.89
C THR A 241 -20.34 14.92 -1.52
N GLY A 242 -20.41 14.52 -0.26
CA GLY A 242 -21.48 13.70 0.28
C GLY A 242 -21.73 12.40 -0.49
N LYS A 243 -22.99 12.14 -0.81
CA LYS A 243 -23.40 10.96 -1.56
C LYS A 243 -22.71 10.84 -2.92
N GLU A 244 -22.55 11.93 -3.65
CA GLU A 244 -21.94 11.90 -4.99
C GLU A 244 -20.47 11.49 -4.91
N TYR A 245 -19.76 11.94 -3.87
CA TYR A 245 -18.40 11.52 -3.60
C TYR A 245 -18.32 10.02 -3.25
N ALA A 246 -19.22 9.56 -2.38
CA ALA A 246 -19.20 8.19 -1.86
C ALA A 246 -19.41 7.10 -2.92
N ILE A 247 -20.04 7.42 -4.06
CA ILE A 247 -20.36 6.45 -5.11
C ILE A 247 -19.54 6.61 -6.40
N SER A 248 -18.62 7.58 -6.45
CA SER A 248 -17.86 7.91 -7.66
C SER A 248 -16.36 7.79 -7.45
N THR A 249 -15.66 7.31 -8.47
CA THR A 249 -14.19 7.34 -8.55
C THR A 249 -13.70 8.42 -9.52
N ASN A 250 -14.62 9.18 -10.15
CA ASN A 250 -14.28 10.16 -11.17
C ASN A 250 -13.55 11.37 -10.58
N SER A 251 -12.23 11.41 -10.78
CA SER A 251 -11.35 12.54 -10.48
C SER A 251 -10.75 13.11 -11.74
N ASP A 252 -10.37 14.38 -11.68
CA ASP A 252 -9.78 15.12 -12.79
C ASP A 252 -8.44 15.76 -12.40
N LEU A 253 -7.61 16.04 -13.41
CA LEU A 253 -6.43 16.88 -13.32
C LEU A 253 -6.82 18.34 -13.58
N TYR A 254 -6.48 19.22 -12.65
CA TYR A 254 -6.72 20.66 -12.76
C TYR A 254 -5.40 21.41 -12.81
N GLN A 255 -5.22 22.23 -13.85
CA GLN A 255 -4.12 23.17 -13.92
C GLN A 255 -4.55 24.50 -13.30
N TYR A 256 -3.79 24.98 -12.32
CA TYR A 256 -4.00 26.25 -11.64
C TYR A 256 -2.92 27.25 -12.01
N ASP A 257 -3.31 28.43 -12.49
CA ASP A 257 -2.40 29.57 -12.75
C ASP A 257 -2.25 30.40 -11.48
N ILE A 258 -1.02 30.58 -11.00
CA ILE A 258 -0.75 31.23 -9.72
C ILE A 258 -1.03 32.74 -9.77
N ALA A 259 -0.79 33.37 -10.92
CA ALA A 259 -0.92 34.82 -11.07
C ALA A 259 -2.38 35.25 -11.17
N THR A 260 -3.21 34.52 -11.91
CA THR A 260 -4.63 34.84 -12.13
C THR A 260 -5.55 34.15 -11.14
N GLY A 261 -5.17 32.98 -10.63
CA GLY A 261 -6.04 32.11 -9.84
C GLY A 261 -6.99 31.27 -10.71
N ASP A 262 -6.85 31.31 -12.02
CA ASP A 262 -7.70 30.54 -12.93
C ASP A 262 -7.37 29.07 -12.88
N THR A 263 -8.41 28.23 -13.02
CA THR A 263 -8.29 26.78 -13.02
C THR A 263 -8.86 26.20 -14.30
N LYS A 264 -8.08 25.37 -15.02
CA LYS A 264 -8.50 24.63 -16.22
C LYS A 264 -8.56 23.14 -15.90
N ASN A 265 -9.69 22.48 -16.20
CA ASN A 265 -9.79 21.02 -16.17
C ASN A 265 -9.07 20.44 -17.41
N LEU A 266 -8.04 19.63 -17.21
CA LEU A 266 -7.25 19.01 -18.28
C LEU A 266 -7.86 17.71 -18.78
N THR A 267 -8.67 17.05 -17.96
CA THR A 267 -9.26 15.73 -18.25
C THR A 267 -10.77 15.76 -18.39
N GLU A 268 -11.36 16.95 -18.56
CA GLU A 268 -12.80 17.12 -18.70
C GLU A 268 -13.44 16.13 -19.67
N GLY A 269 -14.50 15.44 -19.21
CA GLY A 269 -15.22 14.42 -19.97
C GLY A 269 -14.61 13.02 -19.91
N MET A 270 -13.48 12.82 -19.21
CA MET A 270 -13.01 11.49 -18.83
C MET A 270 -13.75 11.01 -17.58
N MET A 271 -13.84 9.70 -17.42
CA MET A 271 -14.52 9.06 -16.30
C MET A 271 -13.51 8.18 -15.53
N GLY A 272 -13.86 7.78 -14.32
CA GLY A 272 -12.95 7.03 -13.46
C GLY A 272 -11.84 7.89 -12.84
N TYR A 273 -10.80 7.26 -12.34
CA TYR A 273 -9.66 7.99 -11.78
C TYR A 273 -8.77 8.56 -12.89
N ASP A 274 -8.54 9.86 -12.85
CA ASP A 274 -7.41 10.52 -13.49
C ASP A 274 -6.48 11.03 -12.38
N ASN A 275 -5.25 10.51 -12.31
CA ASN A 275 -4.34 10.77 -11.19
C ASN A 275 -2.86 10.70 -11.59
N ASN A 276 -1.96 10.89 -10.62
CA ASN A 276 -0.50 10.76 -10.73
C ASN A 276 0.08 11.50 -11.96
N PRO A 277 -0.11 12.83 -12.06
CA PRO A 277 0.41 13.62 -13.17
C PRO A 277 1.95 13.59 -13.19
N ALA A 278 2.52 13.26 -14.34
CA ALA A 278 3.96 13.28 -14.59
C ALA A 278 4.29 14.34 -15.66
N VAL A 279 4.95 15.41 -15.24
CA VAL A 279 5.31 16.51 -16.12
C VAL A 279 6.78 16.38 -16.54
N SER A 280 7.05 16.38 -17.84
CA SER A 280 8.41 16.33 -18.38
C SER A 280 9.11 17.69 -18.27
N LYS A 281 10.45 17.70 -18.50
CA LYS A 281 11.23 18.95 -18.49
C LYS A 281 10.77 19.98 -19.52
N SER A 282 10.24 19.52 -20.67
CA SER A 282 9.70 20.42 -21.70
C SER A 282 8.24 20.80 -21.48
N GLY A 283 7.59 20.25 -20.43
CA GLY A 283 6.18 20.53 -20.10
C GLY A 283 5.17 19.57 -20.72
N LYS A 284 5.60 18.40 -21.23
CA LYS A 284 4.66 17.36 -21.64
C LYS A 284 4.00 16.77 -20.40
N ILE A 285 2.70 16.59 -20.43
CA ILE A 285 1.91 16.09 -19.32
C ILE A 285 1.45 14.68 -19.66
N ALA A 286 1.80 13.70 -18.84
CA ALA A 286 1.26 12.35 -18.84
C ALA A 286 0.61 12.09 -17.49
N TRP A 287 -0.34 11.16 -17.43
CA TRP A 287 -1.01 10.77 -16.18
C TRP A 287 -1.53 9.34 -16.26
N LEU A 288 -1.94 8.82 -15.12
CA LEU A 288 -2.65 7.54 -15.03
C LEU A 288 -4.16 7.76 -15.10
N SER A 289 -4.85 6.97 -15.90
CA SER A 289 -6.28 7.13 -16.16
C SER A 289 -7.03 5.82 -16.20
N MET A 290 -8.16 5.76 -15.50
CA MET A 290 -9.16 4.68 -15.57
C MET A 290 -10.36 5.12 -16.41
N GLU A 291 -11.12 4.15 -16.93
CA GLU A 291 -12.22 4.44 -17.87
C GLU A 291 -13.58 4.58 -17.19
N HIS A 292 -13.83 3.80 -16.13
CA HIS A 292 -15.18 3.63 -15.60
C HIS A 292 -15.34 4.29 -14.23
N ASP A 293 -16.31 5.16 -14.09
CA ASP A 293 -16.71 5.74 -12.80
C ASP A 293 -17.24 4.64 -11.86
N GLY A 294 -16.75 4.62 -10.63
CA GLY A 294 -17.10 3.63 -9.61
C GLY A 294 -16.29 2.33 -9.66
N TYR A 295 -15.48 2.10 -10.69
CA TYR A 295 -14.64 0.91 -10.81
C TYR A 295 -13.22 1.18 -10.29
N GLU A 296 -13.01 0.97 -8.98
CA GLU A 296 -11.73 1.21 -8.31
C GLU A 296 -10.57 0.37 -8.86
N ALA A 297 -10.84 -0.82 -9.36
CA ALA A 297 -9.85 -1.74 -9.90
C ALA A 297 -9.82 -1.80 -11.43
N ASP A 298 -10.29 -0.76 -12.10
CA ASP A 298 -10.22 -0.63 -13.55
C ASP A 298 -8.78 -0.60 -14.05
N LYS A 299 -8.59 -0.86 -15.33
CA LYS A 299 -7.27 -0.75 -15.96
C LYS A 299 -6.76 0.68 -15.89
N ASN A 300 -5.67 0.89 -15.19
CA ASN A 300 -4.98 2.15 -15.12
C ASN A 300 -4.06 2.31 -16.34
N ARG A 301 -4.33 3.29 -17.19
CA ARG A 301 -3.69 3.53 -18.49
C ARG A 301 -2.78 4.74 -18.43
N ILE A 302 -1.78 4.81 -19.29
CA ILE A 302 -0.95 6.01 -19.47
C ILE A 302 -1.58 6.88 -20.55
N PHE A 303 -2.06 8.05 -20.15
CA PHE A 303 -2.50 9.09 -21.07
C PHE A 303 -1.46 10.21 -21.17
N MET A 304 -1.51 10.95 -22.28
CA MET A 304 -0.67 12.13 -22.53
C MET A 304 -1.48 13.21 -23.24
N LEU A 305 -1.26 14.48 -22.87
CA LEU A 305 -1.78 15.62 -23.65
C LEU A 305 -0.93 15.86 -24.89
N ASP A 306 -1.61 15.97 -26.03
CA ASP A 306 -1.05 16.45 -27.31
C ASP A 306 -1.90 17.65 -27.78
N GLY A 307 -1.47 18.85 -27.44
CA GLY A 307 -2.32 20.04 -27.46
C GLY A 307 -3.48 19.87 -26.49
N ASP A 308 -4.73 19.95 -26.97
CA ASP A 308 -5.94 19.67 -26.19
C ASP A 308 -6.44 18.21 -26.33
N LYS A 309 -5.72 17.37 -27.08
CA LYS A 309 -6.11 15.96 -27.27
C LYS A 309 -5.53 15.10 -26.15
N LYS A 310 -6.36 14.22 -25.61
CA LYS A 310 -6.03 13.19 -24.64
C LYS A 310 -5.71 11.90 -25.40
N VAL A 311 -4.47 11.46 -25.37
CA VAL A 311 -3.98 10.32 -26.16
C VAL A 311 -3.67 9.17 -25.23
N ASP A 312 -4.38 8.04 -25.37
CA ASP A 312 -4.06 6.78 -24.69
C ASP A 312 -2.79 6.17 -25.31
N LEU A 313 -1.70 6.13 -24.56
CA LEU A 313 -0.44 5.54 -24.98
C LEU A 313 -0.43 4.02 -24.81
N THR A 314 -1.29 3.49 -23.94
CA THR A 314 -1.36 2.07 -23.54
C THR A 314 -2.59 1.33 -24.06
N ALA A 315 -3.23 1.82 -25.12
CA ALA A 315 -4.42 1.18 -25.71
C ALA A 315 -4.19 -0.31 -26.02
N ASP A 316 -3.02 -0.66 -26.55
CA ASP A 316 -2.63 -2.04 -26.89
C ASP A 316 -1.93 -2.80 -25.76
N TRP A 317 -1.84 -2.23 -24.55
CA TRP A 317 -1.23 -2.81 -23.37
C TRP A 317 -2.30 -3.35 -22.41
N ASP A 318 -2.33 -4.67 -22.19
CA ASP A 318 -3.42 -5.32 -21.43
C ASP A 318 -3.14 -5.46 -19.92
N TYR A 319 -2.34 -4.55 -19.34
CA TYR A 319 -2.03 -4.56 -17.90
C TYR A 319 -2.20 -3.17 -17.30
N SER A 320 -2.63 -3.12 -16.04
CA SER A 320 -2.73 -1.88 -15.26
C SER A 320 -1.36 -1.31 -14.95
N VAL A 321 -1.22 0.01 -14.90
CA VAL A 321 0.03 0.73 -14.60
C VAL A 321 -0.08 1.41 -13.23
N ASP A 322 0.93 1.25 -12.37
CA ASP A 322 0.87 1.81 -11.01
C ASP A 322 1.76 3.05 -10.81
N PHE A 323 2.82 3.17 -11.59
CA PHE A 323 3.79 4.26 -11.47
C PHE A 323 4.31 4.66 -12.85
N ILE A 324 4.52 5.97 -13.07
CA ILE A 324 5.11 6.51 -14.32
C ILE A 324 6.18 7.57 -14.04
N THR A 325 7.20 7.61 -14.88
CA THR A 325 8.20 8.70 -14.91
C THR A 325 8.80 8.88 -16.30
N TRP A 326 9.12 10.13 -16.67
CA TRP A 326 9.76 10.45 -17.93
C TRP A 326 11.25 10.12 -17.93
N SER A 327 11.76 9.60 -19.06
CA SER A 327 13.21 9.57 -19.28
C SER A 327 13.76 11.00 -19.42
N PRO A 328 15.04 11.24 -19.05
CA PRO A 328 15.65 12.58 -19.17
C PRO A 328 15.65 13.18 -20.57
N ASP A 329 15.63 12.35 -21.62
CA ASP A 329 15.56 12.75 -23.03
C ASP A 329 14.12 12.79 -23.59
N GLU A 330 13.12 12.52 -22.74
CA GLU A 330 11.68 12.52 -23.04
C GLU A 330 11.24 11.59 -24.19
N LYS A 331 12.09 10.61 -24.54
CA LYS A 331 11.75 9.61 -25.56
C LYS A 331 10.95 8.45 -25.00
N TYR A 332 11.06 8.22 -23.71
CA TYR A 332 10.41 7.10 -23.02
C TYR A 332 9.64 7.58 -21.78
N ILE A 333 8.55 6.89 -21.50
CA ILE A 333 7.93 6.84 -20.19
C ILE A 333 8.30 5.49 -19.58
N TYR A 334 8.94 5.51 -18.40
CA TYR A 334 9.19 4.32 -17.60
C TYR A 334 8.02 4.10 -16.65
N PHE A 335 7.66 2.85 -16.43
CA PHE A 335 6.53 2.52 -15.58
C PHE A 335 6.74 1.18 -14.85
N ILE A 336 6.03 1.03 -13.74
CA ILE A 336 5.92 -0.21 -12.97
C ILE A 336 4.49 -0.71 -13.12
N CYS A 337 4.29 -2.00 -13.25
CA CYS A 337 2.95 -2.57 -13.30
C CYS A 337 2.94 -4.03 -12.80
N PRO A 338 1.80 -4.50 -12.27
CA PRO A 338 1.60 -5.92 -12.02
C PRO A 338 1.74 -6.73 -13.30
N TYR A 339 2.65 -7.68 -13.31
CA TYR A 339 2.90 -8.53 -14.48
C TYR A 339 3.29 -9.95 -14.07
N GLN A 340 2.41 -10.90 -14.34
CA GLN A 340 2.62 -12.34 -14.11
C GLN A 340 3.11 -12.70 -12.69
N GLY A 341 2.57 -12.02 -11.67
CA GLY A 341 2.89 -12.25 -10.26
C GLY A 341 4.17 -11.56 -9.77
N THR A 342 4.59 -10.49 -10.40
CA THR A 342 5.69 -9.61 -10.00
C THR A 342 5.36 -8.15 -10.35
N MET A 343 6.21 -7.20 -9.90
CA MET A 343 6.11 -5.77 -10.23
C MET A 343 7.37 -5.30 -10.96
N PRO A 344 7.59 -5.71 -12.23
CA PRO A 344 8.76 -5.32 -13.02
C PRO A 344 8.70 -3.88 -13.50
N ILE A 345 9.85 -3.36 -13.92
CA ILE A 345 9.99 -2.07 -14.57
C ILE A 345 9.95 -2.26 -16.09
N PHE A 346 9.09 -1.48 -16.74
CA PHE A 346 8.99 -1.36 -18.18
C PHE A 346 9.34 0.06 -18.63
N ARG A 347 9.63 0.21 -19.92
CA ARG A 347 9.60 1.52 -20.57
C ARG A 347 8.83 1.43 -21.88
N MET A 348 8.18 2.51 -22.23
CA MET A 348 7.46 2.69 -23.49
C MET A 348 8.11 3.80 -24.29
N ASN A 349 8.41 3.56 -25.55
CA ASN A 349 8.80 4.62 -26.47
C ASN A 349 7.56 5.46 -26.83
N VAL A 350 7.60 6.75 -26.54
CA VAL A 350 6.43 7.65 -26.70
C VAL A 350 6.00 7.80 -28.17
N ALA A 351 6.95 7.77 -29.13
CA ALA A 351 6.66 8.00 -30.54
C ALA A 351 6.00 6.77 -31.22
N ASN A 352 6.45 5.55 -30.89
CA ASN A 352 5.95 4.33 -31.55
C ASN A 352 5.22 3.37 -30.61
N ARG A 353 5.07 3.72 -29.33
CA ARG A 353 4.36 2.96 -28.28
C ARG A 353 4.92 1.57 -27.99
N LYS A 354 6.13 1.27 -28.48
CA LYS A 354 6.77 0.00 -28.19
C LYS A 354 7.14 -0.09 -26.73
N VAL A 355 6.66 -1.15 -26.06
CA VAL A 355 6.96 -1.46 -24.65
C VAL A 355 8.07 -2.51 -24.58
N GLU A 356 9.00 -2.35 -23.66
CA GLU A 356 10.01 -3.35 -23.31
C GLU A 356 10.24 -3.39 -21.79
N GLN A 357 10.46 -4.60 -21.27
CA GLN A 357 10.83 -4.79 -19.86
C GLN A 357 12.30 -4.47 -19.68
N VAL A 358 12.62 -3.63 -18.69
CA VAL A 358 13.99 -3.15 -18.43
C VAL A 358 14.59 -3.68 -17.13
N ALA A 359 13.74 -4.12 -16.19
CA ALA A 359 14.15 -4.86 -15.00
C ALA A 359 13.01 -5.81 -14.58
N GLY A 360 13.33 -6.96 -14.03
CA GLY A 360 12.37 -7.99 -13.65
C GLY A 360 12.98 -9.03 -12.73
N GLY A 361 12.63 -10.32 -12.91
CA GLY A 361 12.99 -11.42 -12.03
C GLY A 361 11.87 -11.73 -11.05
N GLN A 362 12.16 -12.51 -10.00
CA GLN A 362 11.22 -12.76 -8.90
C GLN A 362 11.31 -11.63 -7.86
N TYR A 363 11.01 -10.41 -8.29
CA TYR A 363 11.12 -9.19 -7.49
C TYR A 363 9.98 -8.23 -7.80
N ASP A 364 9.68 -7.41 -6.80
CA ASP A 364 8.89 -6.20 -6.95
C ASP A 364 9.81 -4.99 -6.85
N TYR A 365 9.61 -4.03 -7.74
CA TYR A 365 10.29 -2.75 -7.76
C TYR A 365 9.35 -1.65 -7.30
N ASP A 366 9.88 -0.68 -6.57
CA ASP A 366 9.14 0.43 -6.01
C ASP A 366 9.88 1.74 -6.24
N GLY A 367 9.21 2.68 -6.91
CA GLY A 367 9.77 3.95 -7.32
C GLY A 367 10.91 3.83 -8.34
N LEU A 368 11.18 4.92 -9.04
CA LEU A 368 12.26 4.96 -10.04
C LEU A 368 12.75 6.38 -10.21
N GLN A 369 14.07 6.57 -10.13
CA GLN A 369 14.71 7.85 -10.38
C GLN A 369 15.94 7.72 -11.28
N PHE A 370 16.21 8.75 -12.06
CA PHE A 370 17.36 8.80 -12.95
C PHE A 370 18.55 9.52 -12.29
N ALA A 371 19.72 8.87 -12.33
CA ALA A 371 21.00 9.50 -12.05
C ALA A 371 21.71 9.77 -13.39
N GLY A 372 21.53 10.97 -13.91
CA GLY A 372 21.98 11.31 -15.25
C GLY A 372 21.13 10.67 -16.35
N LYS A 373 21.76 10.15 -17.43
CA LYS A 373 21.03 9.65 -18.60
C LYS A 373 20.64 8.19 -18.52
N ASP A 374 21.48 7.35 -17.92
CA ASP A 374 21.40 5.89 -18.10
C ASP A 374 21.34 5.09 -16.79
N LEU A 375 21.71 5.69 -15.66
CA LEU A 375 21.68 5.02 -14.37
C LEU A 375 20.35 5.29 -13.69
N LEU A 376 19.72 4.22 -13.20
CA LEU A 376 18.44 4.26 -12.51
C LEU A 376 18.62 3.79 -11.08
N ILE A 377 17.89 4.41 -10.16
CA ILE A 377 17.82 4.08 -8.75
C ILE A 377 16.38 3.68 -8.44
N THR A 378 16.20 2.60 -7.69
CA THR A 378 14.89 2.04 -7.31
C THR A 378 15.02 1.34 -5.96
N CYS A 379 13.90 1.13 -5.27
CA CYS A 379 13.82 0.13 -4.22
C CYS A 379 13.40 -1.22 -4.82
N ARG A 380 13.85 -2.32 -4.22
CA ARG A 380 13.49 -3.68 -4.65
C ARG A 380 13.31 -4.60 -3.44
N HIS A 381 12.31 -5.44 -3.52
CA HIS A 381 12.02 -6.46 -2.51
C HIS A 381 11.49 -7.75 -3.16
N SER A 382 11.34 -8.78 -2.33
CA SER A 382 10.64 -10.02 -2.70
C SER A 382 9.97 -10.62 -1.47
N PHE A 383 9.26 -11.75 -1.63
CA PHE A 383 8.82 -12.53 -0.47
C PHE A 383 9.95 -12.92 0.47
N LEU A 384 11.18 -12.97 -0.02
CA LEU A 384 12.36 -13.43 0.73
C LEU A 384 13.23 -12.28 1.27
N GLU A 385 13.09 -11.09 0.74
CA GLU A 385 13.96 -9.95 1.06
C GLU A 385 13.14 -8.66 1.22
N PRO A 386 13.30 -7.90 2.33
CA PRO A 386 12.69 -6.58 2.46
C PRO A 386 13.33 -5.57 1.52
N ASN A 387 12.72 -4.37 1.44
CA ASN A 387 13.22 -3.28 0.60
C ASN A 387 14.66 -2.90 0.92
N GLU A 388 15.46 -2.82 -0.14
CA GLU A 388 16.78 -2.20 -0.17
C GLU A 388 16.89 -1.34 -1.43
N VAL A 389 17.81 -0.37 -1.45
CA VAL A 389 18.05 0.47 -2.62
C VAL A 389 18.95 -0.26 -3.62
N TYR A 390 18.59 -0.19 -4.88
CA TYR A 390 19.33 -0.77 -6.00
C TYR A 390 19.60 0.26 -7.07
N SER A 391 20.69 0.05 -7.82
CA SER A 391 20.96 0.77 -9.06
C SER A 391 21.08 -0.19 -10.23
N PHE A 392 20.67 0.25 -11.42
CA PHE A 392 20.88 -0.52 -12.65
C PHE A 392 20.93 0.38 -13.88
N LYS A 393 21.47 -0.18 -14.96
CA LYS A 393 21.35 0.37 -16.32
C LYS A 393 20.52 -0.58 -17.15
N VAL A 394 19.77 -0.08 -18.11
CA VAL A 394 18.97 -0.93 -19.01
C VAL A 394 19.86 -2.01 -19.64
N GLY A 395 19.42 -3.27 -19.55
CA GLY A 395 20.18 -4.43 -20.04
C GLY A 395 21.32 -4.90 -19.13
N LYS A 396 21.38 -4.41 -17.89
CA LYS A 396 22.31 -4.88 -16.86
C LYS A 396 21.55 -5.29 -15.62
N GLU A 397 22.12 -6.27 -14.88
CA GLU A 397 21.55 -6.72 -13.60
C GLU A 397 21.59 -5.60 -12.56
N PRO A 398 20.53 -5.45 -11.75
CA PRO A 398 20.51 -4.52 -10.63
C PRO A 398 21.57 -4.82 -9.57
N VAL A 399 22.22 -3.77 -9.08
CA VAL A 399 23.25 -3.83 -8.04
C VAL A 399 22.66 -3.27 -6.73
N LYS A 400 22.73 -4.05 -5.65
CA LYS A 400 22.29 -3.65 -4.29
C LYS A 400 23.22 -2.56 -3.76
N LEU A 401 22.66 -1.44 -3.29
CA LEU A 401 23.40 -0.29 -2.76
C LEU A 401 23.32 -0.20 -1.22
N THR A 402 22.26 -0.71 -0.61
CA THR A 402 22.08 -0.72 0.85
C THR A 402 22.01 -2.14 1.39
N SER A 403 22.28 -2.30 2.68
CA SER A 403 22.27 -3.60 3.40
C SER A 403 21.72 -3.44 4.81
N VAL A 404 20.71 -2.60 4.96
CA VAL A 404 20.12 -2.25 6.27
C VAL A 404 19.56 -3.47 6.98
N THR A 405 18.97 -4.38 6.24
CA THR A 405 18.31 -5.58 6.78
C THR A 405 19.20 -6.82 6.83
N ASP A 406 20.33 -6.83 6.12
CA ASP A 406 21.26 -7.96 6.02
C ASP A 406 21.72 -8.53 7.36
N PRO A 407 22.01 -7.72 8.41
CA PRO A 407 22.44 -8.25 9.71
C PRO A 407 21.45 -9.23 10.36
N ILE A 408 20.15 -9.07 10.08
CA ILE A 408 19.11 -10.00 10.54
C ILE A 408 18.85 -11.07 9.48
N MET A 409 18.61 -10.65 8.24
CA MET A 409 18.19 -11.55 7.17
C MET A 409 19.18 -12.67 6.89
N ASN A 410 20.49 -12.39 7.00
CA ASN A 410 21.57 -13.38 6.80
C ASN A 410 21.67 -14.42 7.93
N THR A 411 20.97 -14.25 9.04
CA THR A 411 20.91 -15.24 10.13
C THR A 411 19.77 -16.24 9.98
N LEU A 412 18.82 -15.95 9.09
CA LEU A 412 17.58 -16.71 8.92
C LEU A 412 17.79 -17.95 8.04
N GLY A 413 16.82 -18.87 8.10
CA GLY A 413 16.79 -20.07 7.29
C GLY A 413 16.61 -19.80 5.79
N ASP A 414 17.04 -20.77 4.97
CA ASP A 414 16.90 -20.72 3.52
C ASP A 414 15.48 -21.16 3.10
N VAL A 415 14.57 -20.20 2.98
CA VAL A 415 13.22 -20.40 2.44
C VAL A 415 13.31 -20.36 0.91
N LYS A 416 12.71 -21.34 0.23
CA LYS A 416 12.60 -21.35 -1.23
C LYS A 416 11.24 -20.82 -1.66
N CYS A 417 11.22 -20.05 -2.74
CA CYS A 417 10.02 -19.56 -3.38
C CYS A 417 9.97 -20.07 -4.82
N GLU A 418 8.91 -20.80 -5.16
CA GLU A 418 8.73 -21.42 -6.47
C GLU A 418 7.46 -20.91 -7.15
N LYS A 419 7.52 -20.72 -8.47
CA LYS A 419 6.35 -20.40 -9.29
C LYS A 419 5.74 -21.69 -9.81
N VAL A 420 4.52 -21.97 -9.42
CA VAL A 420 3.77 -23.17 -9.81
C VAL A 420 2.55 -22.78 -10.63
N MET A 421 2.34 -23.45 -11.75
CA MET A 421 1.16 -23.27 -12.60
C MET A 421 0.10 -24.31 -12.22
N ILE A 422 -1.06 -23.86 -11.78
CA ILE A 422 -2.16 -24.71 -11.32
C ILE A 422 -3.33 -24.62 -12.32
N PRO A 423 -3.86 -25.76 -12.82
CA PRO A 423 -5.03 -25.74 -13.69
C PRO A 423 -6.28 -25.31 -12.91
N THR A 424 -7.09 -24.46 -13.51
CA THR A 424 -8.38 -24.02 -12.99
C THR A 424 -9.53 -24.84 -13.54
N THR A 425 -10.70 -24.78 -12.91
CA THR A 425 -11.88 -25.57 -13.33
C THR A 425 -12.40 -25.21 -14.72
N ASP A 426 -12.06 -24.04 -15.26
CA ASP A 426 -12.41 -23.59 -16.61
C ASP A 426 -11.27 -23.76 -17.63
N GLY A 427 -10.25 -24.55 -17.29
CA GLY A 427 -9.17 -24.95 -18.21
C GLY A 427 -8.07 -23.91 -18.41
N LYS A 428 -8.04 -22.83 -17.64
CA LYS A 428 -6.95 -21.84 -17.62
C LYS A 428 -5.83 -22.29 -16.66
N MET A 429 -4.66 -21.65 -16.75
CA MET A 429 -3.53 -21.90 -15.85
C MET A 429 -3.31 -20.72 -14.93
N MET A 430 -3.35 -20.99 -13.62
CA MET A 430 -3.22 -19.97 -12.57
C MET A 430 -1.80 -19.96 -11.99
N THR A 431 -1.14 -18.83 -12.04
CA THR A 431 0.15 -18.62 -11.37
C THR A 431 -0.03 -18.67 -9.86
N THR A 432 0.76 -19.51 -9.19
CA THR A 432 0.74 -19.67 -7.73
C THR A 432 2.17 -19.61 -7.21
N TRP A 433 2.42 -18.75 -6.22
CA TRP A 433 3.68 -18.77 -5.50
C TRP A 433 3.64 -19.80 -4.38
N VAL A 434 4.68 -20.60 -4.26
CA VAL A 434 4.82 -21.63 -3.22
C VAL A 434 6.10 -21.39 -2.44
N LEU A 435 5.99 -21.13 -1.14
CA LEU A 435 7.13 -20.98 -0.24
C LEU A 435 7.31 -22.28 0.54
N LEU A 436 8.53 -22.81 0.50
CA LEU A 436 8.94 -24.03 1.19
C LEU A 436 9.75 -23.69 2.44
N PRO A 437 9.51 -24.38 3.58
CA PRO A 437 10.22 -24.10 4.83
C PRO A 437 11.74 -24.31 4.72
N PRO A 438 12.55 -23.73 5.62
CA PRO A 438 13.98 -24.00 5.68
C PRO A 438 14.26 -25.49 5.86
N ASN A 439 15.36 -25.97 5.25
CA ASN A 439 15.74 -27.38 5.26
C ASN A 439 14.65 -28.31 4.73
N PHE A 440 13.91 -27.86 3.72
CA PHE A 440 12.84 -28.63 3.10
C PHE A 440 13.32 -30.00 2.63
N ASP A 441 12.60 -31.04 3.04
CA ASP A 441 12.82 -32.42 2.63
C ASP A 441 11.56 -32.94 1.90
N PRO A 442 11.63 -33.23 0.58
CA PRO A 442 10.47 -33.64 -0.20
C PRO A 442 9.87 -35.00 0.24
N ASN A 443 10.57 -35.75 1.10
CA ASN A 443 10.09 -37.01 1.67
C ASN A 443 9.35 -36.85 3.00
N LYS A 444 9.31 -35.64 3.54
CA LYS A 444 8.54 -35.32 4.75
C LYS A 444 7.24 -34.65 4.39
N LYS A 445 6.22 -34.83 5.24
CA LYS A 445 4.97 -34.11 5.14
C LYS A 445 4.97 -32.87 6.00
N TYR A 446 4.46 -31.77 5.44
CA TYR A 446 4.36 -30.47 6.09
C TYR A 446 2.91 -30.00 6.15
N PRO A 447 2.49 -29.37 7.26
CA PRO A 447 1.26 -28.61 7.27
C PRO A 447 1.34 -27.45 6.27
N SER A 448 0.21 -27.04 5.73
CA SER A 448 0.21 -26.04 4.67
C SER A 448 -0.83 -24.95 4.87
N LEU A 449 -0.60 -23.80 4.24
CA LEU A 449 -1.47 -22.63 4.30
C LEU A 449 -1.82 -22.15 2.90
N LEU A 450 -3.11 -22.12 2.60
CA LEU A 450 -3.65 -21.33 1.50
C LEU A 450 -3.69 -19.87 1.94
N PHE A 451 -2.94 -19.02 1.26
CA PHE A 451 -3.01 -17.58 1.43
C PHE A 451 -4.06 -16.98 0.49
N CYS A 452 -5.10 -16.41 1.07
CA CYS A 452 -6.16 -15.70 0.36
C CYS A 452 -5.84 -14.21 0.31
N GLU A 453 -5.55 -13.68 -0.88
CA GLU A 453 -5.23 -12.27 -1.07
C GLU A 453 -6.45 -11.37 -0.93
N GLY A 454 -6.21 -10.16 -0.39
CA GLY A 454 -7.19 -9.09 -0.26
C GLY A 454 -7.50 -8.34 -1.56
N GLY A 455 -7.95 -7.13 -1.46
CA GLY A 455 -8.35 -6.26 -2.56
C GLY A 455 -9.87 -6.11 -2.66
N PRO A 456 -10.56 -6.80 -3.55
CA PRO A 456 -10.29 -8.12 -4.17
C PRO A 456 -9.30 -8.14 -5.34
N GLN A 457 -8.88 -7.01 -5.84
CA GLN A 457 -8.00 -6.90 -7.01
C GLN A 457 -6.61 -6.37 -6.63
N SER A 458 -5.91 -7.04 -5.70
CA SER A 458 -4.50 -6.78 -5.37
C SER A 458 -3.62 -7.96 -5.83
N PRO A 459 -2.49 -7.74 -6.51
CA PRO A 459 -1.68 -8.83 -7.02
C PRO A 459 -1.01 -9.64 -5.90
N VAL A 460 -0.98 -10.97 -6.02
CA VAL A 460 0.00 -11.77 -5.30
C VAL A 460 1.30 -11.70 -6.10
N SER A 461 2.03 -10.62 -5.89
CA SER A 461 3.33 -10.36 -6.50
C SER A 461 4.46 -10.93 -5.63
N GLN A 462 5.59 -10.26 -5.56
CA GLN A 462 6.69 -10.60 -4.66
C GLN A 462 6.76 -9.66 -3.45
N PHE A 463 5.60 -9.17 -2.98
CA PHE A 463 5.52 -8.17 -1.92
C PHE A 463 6.21 -8.62 -0.62
N TRP A 464 6.94 -7.71 0.03
CA TRP A 464 7.36 -7.83 1.41
C TRP A 464 6.36 -7.12 2.33
N SER A 465 5.74 -7.87 3.22
CA SER A 465 4.79 -7.31 4.18
C SER A 465 5.28 -7.49 5.62
N TYR A 466 5.15 -6.45 6.44
CA TYR A 466 5.40 -6.55 7.89
C TYR A 466 4.18 -7.04 8.67
N ARG A 467 3.05 -7.23 7.98
CA ARG A 467 1.78 -7.75 8.53
C ARG A 467 1.51 -9.18 8.06
N TRP A 468 1.41 -9.39 6.76
CA TRP A 468 1.15 -10.67 6.10
C TRP A 468 2.42 -11.14 5.39
N ASN A 469 3.42 -11.53 6.18
CA ASN A 469 4.71 -11.96 5.67
C ASN A 469 4.69 -13.47 5.37
N LEU A 470 4.77 -13.85 4.11
CA LEU A 470 4.73 -15.26 3.73
C LEU A 470 6.02 -16.00 4.12
N ARG A 471 7.16 -15.29 4.19
CA ARG A 471 8.41 -15.89 4.63
C ARG A 471 8.35 -16.35 6.08
N ILE A 472 7.84 -15.52 7.01
CA ILE A 472 7.74 -15.92 8.42
C ILE A 472 6.81 -17.14 8.59
N MET A 473 5.78 -17.28 7.74
CA MET A 473 4.91 -18.46 7.75
C MET A 473 5.70 -19.71 7.36
N ALA A 474 6.51 -19.64 6.29
CA ALA A 474 7.37 -20.75 5.87
C ALA A 474 8.46 -21.05 6.91
N GLU A 475 9.11 -20.05 7.48
CA GLU A 475 10.09 -20.19 8.56
C GLU A 475 9.51 -20.86 9.82
N ASN A 476 8.19 -20.74 10.03
CA ASN A 476 7.49 -21.45 11.09
C ASN A 476 7.04 -22.87 10.69
N GLY A 477 7.54 -23.39 9.58
CA GLY A 477 7.40 -24.80 9.18
C GLY A 477 6.18 -25.13 8.35
N TYR A 478 5.52 -24.13 7.77
CA TYR A 478 4.40 -24.31 6.83
C TYR A 478 4.87 -24.27 5.39
N VAL A 479 4.30 -25.09 4.52
CA VAL A 479 4.30 -24.84 3.09
C VAL A 479 3.20 -23.81 2.82
N VAL A 480 3.57 -22.65 2.28
CA VAL A 480 2.62 -21.57 1.98
C VAL A 480 2.37 -21.51 0.48
N PHE A 481 1.12 -21.54 0.06
CA PHE A 481 0.78 -21.35 -1.35
C PHE A 481 -0.21 -20.20 -1.54
N ALA A 482 0.16 -19.30 -2.44
CA ALA A 482 -0.49 -18.02 -2.67
C ALA A 482 -0.89 -17.91 -4.16
N PRO A 483 -2.10 -18.32 -4.52
CA PRO A 483 -2.56 -18.33 -5.90
C PRO A 483 -2.98 -16.95 -6.37
N ASN A 484 -2.62 -16.60 -7.60
CA ASN A 484 -3.16 -15.47 -8.33
C ASN A 484 -4.50 -15.84 -8.97
N ARG A 485 -5.51 -16.01 -8.12
CA ARG A 485 -6.85 -16.37 -8.53
C ARG A 485 -7.51 -15.31 -9.42
N ARG A 486 -8.64 -15.65 -10.03
CA ARG A 486 -9.44 -14.71 -10.81
C ARG A 486 -9.76 -13.44 -10.03
N GLY A 487 -9.65 -12.28 -10.68
CA GLY A 487 -9.81 -10.94 -10.10
C GLY A 487 -8.49 -10.26 -9.72
N LEU A 488 -7.34 -10.97 -9.66
CA LEU A 488 -6.07 -10.33 -9.36
C LEU A 488 -5.44 -9.73 -10.63
N PRO A 489 -4.84 -8.52 -10.55
CA PRO A 489 -4.20 -7.88 -11.70
C PRO A 489 -2.89 -8.58 -12.09
N GLY A 490 -2.39 -8.25 -13.30
CA GLY A 490 -1.14 -8.80 -13.83
C GLY A 490 -1.30 -10.03 -14.73
N PHE A 491 -2.54 -10.38 -15.08
CA PHE A 491 -2.87 -11.52 -15.97
C PHE A 491 -3.86 -11.14 -17.08
N GLY A 492 -3.91 -9.85 -17.41
CA GLY A 492 -4.82 -9.25 -18.36
C GLY A 492 -6.07 -8.67 -17.69
N THR A 493 -6.72 -7.72 -18.39
CA THR A 493 -7.91 -7.03 -17.90
C THR A 493 -9.11 -7.95 -17.73
N GLU A 494 -9.28 -8.93 -18.63
CA GLU A 494 -10.35 -9.95 -18.51
C GLU A 494 -10.22 -10.75 -17.21
N TRP A 495 -9.00 -11.20 -16.86
CA TRP A 495 -8.74 -11.95 -15.63
C TRP A 495 -9.09 -11.12 -14.39
N ASN A 496 -8.71 -9.84 -14.38
CA ASN A 496 -9.00 -8.91 -13.30
C ASN A 496 -10.51 -8.64 -13.15
N ALA A 497 -11.21 -8.37 -14.24
CA ALA A 497 -12.61 -7.99 -14.22
C ALA A 497 -13.57 -9.14 -13.86
N GLN A 498 -13.17 -10.40 -14.02
CA GLN A 498 -14.04 -11.57 -13.79
C GLN A 498 -14.56 -11.72 -12.38
N ILE A 499 -14.02 -11.00 -11.39
CA ILE A 499 -14.51 -11.04 -10.02
C ILE A 499 -15.67 -10.09 -9.78
N SER A 500 -15.80 -9.03 -10.58
CA SER A 500 -16.89 -8.06 -10.44
C SER A 500 -18.25 -8.72 -10.72
N GLY A 501 -19.18 -8.61 -9.76
CA GLY A 501 -20.48 -9.29 -9.80
C GLY A 501 -20.43 -10.80 -9.52
N ASP A 502 -19.26 -11.35 -9.14
CA ASP A 502 -19.08 -12.81 -8.97
C ASP A 502 -18.09 -13.19 -7.86
N TYR A 503 -18.25 -12.65 -6.68
CA TYR A 503 -17.37 -12.91 -5.52
C TYR A 503 -17.32 -14.37 -5.07
N SER A 504 -18.35 -15.18 -5.34
CA SER A 504 -18.42 -16.60 -4.97
C SER A 504 -18.19 -17.56 -6.15
N GLY A 505 -17.92 -17.05 -7.33
CA GLY A 505 -17.79 -17.85 -8.54
C GLY A 505 -16.40 -18.40 -8.81
N GLN A 506 -15.80 -18.00 -9.93
CA GLN A 506 -14.54 -18.60 -10.36
C GLN A 506 -13.38 -18.32 -9.40
N CYS A 507 -13.31 -17.16 -8.74
CA CYS A 507 -12.27 -16.86 -7.76
C CYS A 507 -12.23 -17.86 -6.60
N MET A 508 -13.39 -18.33 -6.11
CA MET A 508 -13.47 -19.34 -5.07
C MET A 508 -13.13 -20.74 -5.57
N LYS A 509 -13.55 -21.07 -6.80
CA LYS A 509 -13.14 -22.32 -7.46
C LYS A 509 -11.63 -22.39 -7.69
N ASP A 510 -10.99 -21.26 -7.99
CA ASP A 510 -9.54 -21.16 -8.15
C ASP A 510 -8.82 -21.47 -6.83
N TYR A 511 -9.30 -20.94 -5.68
CA TYR A 511 -8.76 -21.29 -4.34
C TYR A 511 -8.92 -22.80 -4.04
N LEU A 512 -10.09 -23.36 -4.31
CA LEU A 512 -10.32 -24.81 -4.12
C LEU A 512 -9.47 -25.66 -5.04
N SER A 513 -9.27 -25.25 -6.29
CA SER A 513 -8.37 -25.92 -7.25
C SER A 513 -6.92 -25.89 -6.76
N ALA A 514 -6.48 -24.74 -6.19
CA ALA A 514 -5.15 -24.64 -5.60
C ALA A 514 -4.98 -25.58 -4.40
N ALA A 515 -5.96 -25.66 -3.52
CA ALA A 515 -5.94 -26.55 -2.38
C ALA A 515 -5.88 -28.02 -2.81
N ASP A 516 -6.74 -28.43 -3.77
CA ASP A 516 -6.77 -29.81 -4.29
C ASP A 516 -5.45 -30.17 -4.97
N PHE A 517 -4.90 -29.29 -5.81
CA PHE A 517 -3.63 -29.51 -6.49
C PHE A 517 -2.46 -29.64 -5.52
N MET A 518 -2.41 -28.80 -4.48
CA MET A 518 -1.35 -28.86 -3.47
C MET A 518 -1.49 -30.10 -2.60
N LYS A 519 -2.70 -30.53 -2.26
CA LYS A 519 -2.96 -31.75 -1.48
C LYS A 519 -2.35 -33.01 -2.13
N GLU A 520 -2.26 -33.06 -3.45
CA GLU A 520 -1.68 -34.19 -4.19
C GLU A 520 -0.13 -34.23 -4.15
N LYS A 521 0.52 -33.17 -3.63
CA LYS A 521 1.98 -33.16 -3.51
C LYS A 521 2.42 -34.09 -2.37
N PRO A 522 3.45 -34.94 -2.58
CA PRO A 522 3.86 -35.94 -1.59
C PRO A 522 4.32 -35.33 -0.25
N TYR A 523 4.78 -34.10 -0.30
CA TYR A 523 5.27 -33.35 0.89
C TYR A 523 4.18 -32.55 1.61
N ILE A 524 2.93 -32.54 1.14
CA ILE A 524 1.82 -31.89 1.83
C ILE A 524 1.10 -32.88 2.77
N ASP A 525 0.92 -32.46 4.00
CA ASP A 525 0.00 -33.10 4.93
C ASP A 525 -1.43 -32.60 4.62
N GLY A 526 -2.17 -33.39 3.83
CA GLY A 526 -3.50 -32.98 3.38
C GLY A 526 -4.57 -32.90 4.46
N ASP A 527 -4.32 -33.45 5.65
CA ASP A 527 -5.21 -33.37 6.79
C ASP A 527 -4.92 -32.14 7.68
N HIS A 528 -3.78 -31.50 7.45
CA HIS A 528 -3.30 -30.33 8.20
C HIS A 528 -3.09 -29.12 7.28
N MET A 529 -4.10 -28.78 6.50
CA MET A 529 -4.16 -27.59 5.66
C MET A 529 -5.04 -26.52 6.30
N GLY A 530 -4.56 -25.27 6.35
CA GLY A 530 -5.31 -24.10 6.79
C GLY A 530 -5.56 -23.11 5.66
N ALA A 531 -6.56 -22.24 5.82
CA ALA A 531 -6.75 -21.09 4.93
C ALA A 531 -6.74 -19.78 5.75
N VAL A 532 -5.96 -18.81 5.26
CA VAL A 532 -5.71 -17.56 5.96
C VAL A 532 -5.83 -16.38 5.00
N GLY A 533 -6.33 -15.23 5.48
CA GLY A 533 -6.44 -14.05 4.64
C GLY A 533 -6.99 -12.83 5.35
N ALA A 534 -6.80 -11.66 4.73
CA ALA A 534 -7.27 -10.37 5.23
C ALA A 534 -8.16 -9.67 4.22
N SER A 535 -9.06 -8.80 4.71
CA SER A 535 -9.95 -8.00 3.86
C SER A 535 -10.82 -8.90 2.98
N PHE A 536 -10.79 -8.75 1.65
CA PHE A 536 -11.41 -9.73 0.75
C PHE A 536 -10.85 -11.15 0.96
N GLY A 537 -9.59 -11.29 1.34
CA GLY A 537 -9.02 -12.59 1.74
C GLY A 537 -9.68 -13.15 2.99
N GLY A 538 -10.01 -12.28 3.96
CA GLY A 538 -10.81 -12.63 5.14
C GLY A 538 -12.26 -13.01 4.79
N TYR A 539 -12.88 -12.31 3.85
CA TYR A 539 -14.15 -12.69 3.22
C TYR A 539 -14.06 -14.10 2.62
N SER A 540 -13.01 -14.34 1.83
CA SER A 540 -12.77 -15.64 1.19
C SER A 540 -12.69 -16.76 2.23
N VAL A 541 -12.01 -16.53 3.35
CA VAL A 541 -11.94 -17.47 4.48
C VAL A 541 -13.33 -17.76 5.06
N TYR A 542 -14.16 -16.74 5.28
CA TYR A 542 -15.52 -16.94 5.79
C TYR A 542 -16.42 -17.71 4.79
N TRP A 543 -16.30 -17.41 3.51
CA TRP A 543 -17.02 -18.14 2.46
C TRP A 543 -16.55 -19.61 2.40
N LEU A 544 -15.23 -19.83 2.40
CA LEU A 544 -14.63 -21.17 2.41
C LEU A 544 -15.06 -21.95 3.66
N ALA A 545 -15.17 -21.33 4.83
CA ALA A 545 -15.60 -22.02 6.04
C ALA A 545 -16.95 -22.72 5.90
N GLY A 546 -17.83 -22.21 5.04
CA GLY A 546 -19.12 -22.85 4.71
C GLY A 546 -19.13 -23.73 3.45
N ASN A 547 -18.03 -23.71 2.65
CA ASN A 547 -18.02 -24.31 1.31
C ASN A 547 -16.78 -25.16 1.00
N HIS A 548 -15.88 -25.42 1.97
CA HIS A 548 -14.59 -26.09 1.72
C HIS A 548 -14.64 -27.61 1.61
N GLN A 549 -15.78 -28.24 1.95
CA GLN A 549 -15.96 -29.69 1.82
C GLN A 549 -14.83 -30.50 2.48
N LYS A 550 -14.47 -30.16 3.74
CA LYS A 550 -13.43 -30.83 4.53
C LYS A 550 -11.99 -30.69 4.02
N ARG A 551 -11.69 -29.67 3.19
CA ARG A 551 -10.32 -29.44 2.72
C ARG A 551 -9.41 -28.83 3.78
N PHE A 552 -9.97 -28.02 4.70
CA PHE A 552 -9.18 -27.26 5.68
C PHE A 552 -9.48 -27.71 7.11
N ALA A 553 -8.44 -27.75 7.93
CA ALA A 553 -8.49 -28.12 9.35
C ALA A 553 -8.59 -26.90 10.28
N CYS A 554 -8.25 -25.70 9.80
CA CYS A 554 -8.51 -24.45 10.52
C CYS A 554 -8.53 -23.24 9.57
N PHE A 555 -9.09 -22.15 10.09
CA PHE A 555 -9.24 -20.88 9.40
C PHE A 555 -8.68 -19.71 10.21
N LEU A 556 -8.23 -18.66 9.50
CA LEU A 556 -7.90 -17.37 10.08
C LEU A 556 -8.35 -16.24 9.15
N SER A 557 -9.27 -15.42 9.64
CA SER A 557 -9.81 -14.26 8.92
C SER A 557 -9.45 -12.96 9.65
N HIS A 558 -8.82 -12.03 8.96
CA HIS A 558 -8.52 -10.69 9.47
C HIS A 558 -9.35 -9.65 8.69
N ALA A 559 -10.13 -8.84 9.42
CA ALA A 559 -10.98 -7.80 8.85
C ALA A 559 -11.78 -8.31 7.63
N GLY A 560 -12.36 -9.52 7.73
CA GLY A 560 -13.11 -10.14 6.65
C GLY A 560 -14.56 -9.71 6.63
N ILE A 561 -15.18 -9.71 5.45
CA ILE A 561 -16.60 -9.42 5.26
C ILE A 561 -17.40 -10.69 5.53
N PHE A 562 -18.28 -10.64 6.51
CA PHE A 562 -19.16 -11.76 6.89
C PHE A 562 -20.59 -11.60 6.36
N ASP A 563 -21.10 -10.36 6.39
CA ASP A 563 -22.43 -9.97 5.91
C ASP A 563 -22.30 -8.88 4.85
N LEU A 564 -22.53 -9.22 3.59
CA LEU A 564 -22.42 -8.28 2.46
C LEU A 564 -23.47 -7.15 2.52
N ARG A 565 -24.64 -7.39 3.11
CA ARG A 565 -25.67 -6.35 3.26
C ARG A 565 -25.27 -5.33 4.32
N ALA A 566 -24.72 -5.80 5.43
CA ALA A 566 -24.18 -4.93 6.46
C ALA A 566 -22.98 -4.16 5.92
N GLN A 567 -22.05 -4.83 5.21
CA GLN A 567 -20.90 -4.18 4.57
C GLN A 567 -21.29 -3.01 3.68
N TYR A 568 -22.33 -3.17 2.85
CA TYR A 568 -22.83 -2.09 1.98
C TYR A 568 -23.26 -0.85 2.79
N CYS A 569 -23.82 -1.03 4.00
CA CYS A 569 -24.29 0.07 4.84
C CYS A 569 -23.24 0.59 5.83
N GLU A 570 -22.12 -0.12 6.00
CA GLU A 570 -21.10 0.19 7.01
C GLU A 570 -19.81 0.76 6.40
N THR A 571 -19.49 0.41 5.15
CA THR A 571 -18.24 0.88 4.51
C THR A 571 -18.25 2.38 4.25
N GLU A 572 -17.08 3.00 4.34
CA GLU A 572 -16.91 4.43 4.05
C GLU A 572 -16.88 4.72 2.53
N GLU A 573 -16.57 3.72 1.69
CA GLU A 573 -16.47 3.88 0.23
C GLU A 573 -17.48 2.98 -0.49
N LEU A 574 -18.57 3.58 -0.97
CA LEU A 574 -19.65 2.85 -1.62
C LEU A 574 -19.38 2.52 -3.10
N TRP A 575 -18.44 3.20 -3.75
CA TRP A 575 -18.16 2.95 -5.17
C TRP A 575 -17.74 1.51 -5.43
N PHE A 576 -16.81 0.92 -4.64
CA PHE A 576 -16.34 -0.42 -4.91
C PHE A 576 -17.41 -1.49 -4.65
N VAL A 577 -18.22 -1.37 -3.59
CA VAL A 577 -19.30 -2.32 -3.33
C VAL A 577 -20.42 -2.23 -4.34
N ASN A 578 -20.72 -1.02 -4.87
CA ASN A 578 -21.65 -0.86 -5.96
C ASN A 578 -21.19 -1.57 -7.23
N TRP A 579 -19.92 -1.40 -7.59
CA TRP A 579 -19.35 -2.04 -8.77
C TRP A 579 -19.26 -3.55 -8.60
N ASP A 580 -18.60 -3.99 -7.56
CA ASP A 580 -18.22 -5.40 -7.37
C ASP A 580 -19.40 -6.29 -6.97
N LEU A 581 -20.40 -5.76 -6.29
CA LEU A 581 -21.63 -6.51 -5.98
C LEU A 581 -22.75 -6.29 -7.01
N GLY A 582 -22.53 -5.38 -7.95
CA GLY A 582 -23.47 -5.03 -9.01
C GLY A 582 -24.59 -4.08 -8.59
N GLY A 583 -24.58 -3.53 -7.37
CA GLY A 583 -25.55 -2.55 -6.89
C GLY A 583 -26.00 -2.74 -5.44
N ALA A 584 -26.97 -1.95 -5.04
CA ALA A 584 -27.48 -1.90 -3.67
C ALA A 584 -28.32 -3.14 -3.27
N PRO A 585 -28.34 -3.55 -1.98
CA PRO A 585 -29.06 -4.73 -1.51
C PRO A 585 -30.60 -4.59 -1.54
N TRP A 586 -31.11 -3.40 -1.77
CA TRP A 586 -32.57 -3.11 -1.92
C TRP A 586 -33.02 -2.95 -3.38
N ASP A 587 -32.10 -2.97 -4.34
CA ASP A 587 -32.46 -2.94 -5.77
C ASP A 587 -32.89 -4.34 -6.25
N LYS A 588 -34.14 -4.68 -5.94
CA LYS A 588 -34.73 -6.00 -6.21
C LYS A 588 -34.86 -6.35 -7.69
N ASN A 589 -34.77 -5.35 -8.59
CA ASN A 589 -34.86 -5.55 -10.02
C ASN A 589 -33.50 -5.80 -10.66
N ASN A 590 -32.41 -5.64 -9.91
CA ASN A 590 -31.04 -5.90 -10.34
C ASN A 590 -30.64 -7.33 -10.03
N GLU A 591 -30.70 -8.22 -11.01
CA GLU A 591 -30.40 -9.66 -10.83
C GLU A 591 -28.93 -9.92 -10.43
N VAL A 592 -27.97 -9.10 -10.90
CA VAL A 592 -26.54 -9.24 -10.51
C VAL A 592 -26.38 -8.96 -9.03
N ALA A 593 -26.91 -7.84 -8.54
CA ALA A 593 -26.87 -7.48 -7.14
C ALA A 593 -27.59 -8.54 -6.27
N MET A 594 -28.80 -8.94 -6.66
CA MET A 594 -29.58 -9.94 -5.90
C MET A 594 -28.88 -11.29 -5.84
N ARG A 595 -28.19 -11.71 -6.91
CA ARG A 595 -27.37 -12.93 -6.92
C ARG A 595 -26.17 -12.78 -5.95
N SER A 596 -25.47 -11.66 -5.99
CA SER A 596 -24.34 -11.39 -5.10
C SER A 596 -24.76 -11.53 -3.62
N TYR A 597 -25.85 -10.88 -3.19
CA TYR A 597 -26.34 -10.98 -1.81
C TYR A 597 -26.97 -12.32 -1.44
N ARG A 598 -27.32 -13.17 -2.41
CA ARG A 598 -27.86 -14.51 -2.17
C ARG A 598 -26.77 -15.57 -2.13
N GLU A 599 -25.80 -15.52 -3.06
CA GLU A 599 -24.84 -16.60 -3.31
C GLU A 599 -23.44 -16.28 -2.77
N ALA A 600 -23.05 -15.01 -2.74
CA ALA A 600 -21.72 -14.62 -2.29
C ALA A 600 -21.66 -14.25 -0.80
N ASP A 601 -22.79 -14.11 -0.11
CA ASP A 601 -22.82 -13.67 1.28
C ASP A 601 -22.43 -14.81 2.25
N PRO A 602 -21.28 -14.76 2.95
CA PRO A 602 -20.79 -15.84 3.80
C PRO A 602 -21.75 -16.27 4.90
N LYS A 603 -22.51 -15.32 5.49
CA LYS A 603 -23.48 -15.63 6.56
C LYS A 603 -24.54 -16.64 6.12
N ASN A 604 -24.84 -16.73 4.82
CA ASN A 604 -25.83 -17.67 4.29
C ASN A 604 -25.35 -19.13 4.36
N TYR A 605 -24.08 -19.38 4.68
CA TYR A 605 -23.47 -20.71 4.75
C TYR A 605 -23.01 -21.11 6.16
N VAL A 606 -23.33 -20.32 7.19
CA VAL A 606 -22.94 -20.58 8.59
C VAL A 606 -23.39 -21.95 9.07
N GLN A 607 -24.55 -22.45 8.61
CA GLN A 607 -25.05 -23.79 8.95
C GLN A 607 -24.10 -24.93 8.54
N ASN A 608 -23.18 -24.67 7.62
CA ASN A 608 -22.17 -25.63 7.16
C ASN A 608 -20.82 -25.50 7.90
N TRP A 609 -20.65 -24.46 8.71
CA TRP A 609 -19.41 -24.24 9.45
C TRP A 609 -19.18 -25.34 10.47
N ASP A 610 -18.00 -25.93 10.49
CA ASP A 610 -17.62 -27.03 11.38
C ASP A 610 -16.14 -27.02 11.79
N THR A 611 -15.39 -26.04 11.31
CA THR A 611 -13.93 -25.98 11.39
C THR A 611 -13.51 -24.81 12.28
N PRO A 612 -12.49 -24.98 13.16
CA PRO A 612 -11.97 -23.92 14.03
C PRO A 612 -11.57 -22.66 13.27
N ILE A 613 -11.90 -21.48 13.84
CA ILE A 613 -11.61 -20.19 13.21
C ILE A 613 -11.08 -19.15 14.21
N LEU A 614 -9.97 -18.47 13.82
CA LEU A 614 -9.49 -17.25 14.46
C LEU A 614 -9.97 -16.06 13.64
N VAL A 615 -10.55 -15.05 14.29
CA VAL A 615 -10.99 -13.82 13.67
C VAL A 615 -10.30 -12.61 14.32
N VAL A 616 -9.83 -11.65 13.50
CA VAL A 616 -9.02 -10.51 13.95
C VAL A 616 -9.55 -9.23 13.30
N THR A 617 -9.55 -8.11 14.03
CA THR A 617 -9.91 -6.78 13.47
C THR A 617 -9.43 -5.64 14.34
N GLY A 618 -9.37 -4.41 13.77
CA GLY A 618 -9.26 -3.15 14.49
C GLY A 618 -10.62 -2.47 14.65
N GLU A 619 -10.86 -1.78 15.77
CA GLU A 619 -12.13 -1.06 16.00
C GLU A 619 -12.27 0.20 15.14
N GLN A 620 -11.14 0.74 14.66
CA GLN A 620 -11.12 1.94 13.80
C GLN A 620 -11.12 1.60 12.31
N ASP A 621 -11.51 0.37 11.95
CA ASP A 621 -11.68 -0.06 10.57
C ASP A 621 -13.04 0.43 10.05
N PHE A 622 -13.02 1.44 9.16
CA PHE A 622 -14.23 1.97 8.53
C PHE A 622 -14.43 1.41 7.11
N ARG A 623 -13.41 0.73 6.54
CA ARG A 623 -13.53 -0.02 5.30
C ARG A 623 -14.34 -1.30 5.49
N ILE A 624 -13.98 -2.09 6.49
CA ILE A 624 -14.69 -3.30 6.92
C ILE A 624 -14.89 -3.22 8.42
N SER A 625 -16.07 -2.78 8.83
CA SER A 625 -16.40 -2.54 10.23
C SER A 625 -16.11 -3.78 11.10
N TYR A 626 -15.58 -3.55 12.29
CA TYR A 626 -15.31 -4.61 13.27
C TYR A 626 -16.58 -5.41 13.66
N SER A 627 -17.78 -4.88 13.39
CA SER A 627 -19.06 -5.57 13.52
C SER A 627 -19.10 -6.88 12.72
N GLN A 628 -18.48 -6.91 11.53
CA GLN A 628 -18.35 -8.08 10.66
C GLN A 628 -17.63 -9.24 11.39
N THR A 629 -16.51 -8.92 12.05
CA THR A 629 -15.73 -9.88 12.83
C THR A 629 -16.51 -10.37 14.06
N MET A 630 -17.23 -9.49 14.76
CA MET A 630 -18.07 -9.87 15.91
C MET A 630 -19.20 -10.80 15.50
N GLN A 631 -19.87 -10.53 14.38
CA GLN A 631 -20.93 -11.39 13.84
C GLN A 631 -20.39 -12.79 13.53
N ALA A 632 -19.26 -12.91 12.84
CA ALA A 632 -18.63 -14.19 12.51
C ALA A 632 -18.22 -14.97 13.76
N PHE A 633 -17.60 -14.30 14.74
CA PHE A 633 -17.24 -14.92 16.02
C PHE A 633 -18.46 -15.45 16.77
N ASN A 634 -19.50 -14.64 16.93
CA ASN A 634 -20.72 -15.04 17.62
C ASN A 634 -21.39 -16.22 16.93
N ALA A 635 -21.48 -16.20 15.59
CA ALA A 635 -22.04 -17.29 14.81
C ALA A 635 -21.28 -18.61 15.05
N ALA A 636 -19.95 -18.59 14.99
CA ALA A 636 -19.11 -19.75 15.26
C ALA A 636 -19.31 -20.28 16.68
N ARG A 637 -19.29 -19.41 17.69
CA ARG A 637 -19.45 -19.79 19.10
C ARG A 637 -20.86 -20.39 19.41
N MET A 638 -21.90 -19.77 18.87
CA MET A 638 -23.29 -20.27 19.04
C MET A 638 -23.50 -21.64 18.40
N ARG A 639 -22.73 -21.97 17.35
CA ARG A 639 -22.72 -23.28 16.72
C ARG A 639 -21.81 -24.31 17.42
N GLY A 640 -21.13 -23.92 18.51
CA GLY A 640 -20.20 -24.80 19.24
C GLY A 640 -18.84 -24.98 18.56
N ILE A 641 -18.55 -24.18 17.55
CA ILE A 641 -17.25 -24.22 16.80
C ILE A 641 -16.18 -23.57 17.66
N PRO A 642 -14.99 -24.17 17.80
CA PRO A 642 -13.85 -23.50 18.41
C PRO A 642 -13.54 -22.20 17.67
N ALA A 643 -13.62 -21.09 18.37
CA ALA A 643 -13.35 -19.77 17.79
C ALA A 643 -12.63 -18.87 18.80
N ARG A 644 -11.75 -18.02 18.29
CA ARG A 644 -11.05 -16.97 19.03
C ARG A 644 -11.21 -15.65 18.27
N MET A 645 -11.40 -14.56 19.01
CA MET A 645 -11.40 -13.21 18.47
C MET A 645 -10.25 -12.41 19.08
N VAL A 646 -9.50 -11.68 18.25
CA VAL A 646 -8.51 -10.69 18.67
C VAL A 646 -8.98 -9.34 18.14
N LEU A 647 -9.23 -8.41 19.04
CA LEU A 647 -9.75 -7.08 18.74
C LEU A 647 -8.74 -6.02 19.19
N PHE A 648 -8.40 -5.08 18.31
CA PHE A 648 -7.47 -3.99 18.57
C PHE A 648 -8.19 -2.64 18.61
N PRO A 649 -8.45 -2.07 19.80
CA PRO A 649 -9.22 -0.81 19.92
C PRO A 649 -8.58 0.39 19.23
N SER A 650 -7.26 0.38 19.04
CA SER A 650 -6.49 1.50 18.50
C SER A 650 -5.88 1.24 17.12
N GLU A 651 -6.33 0.20 16.42
CA GLU A 651 -5.91 -0.13 15.05
C GLU A 651 -7.10 0.00 14.10
N CYS A 652 -6.76 0.22 12.82
CA CYS A 652 -7.73 0.28 11.73
C CYS A 652 -7.78 -1.04 10.94
N HIS A 653 -7.97 -0.96 9.63
CA HIS A 653 -7.89 -2.10 8.71
C HIS A 653 -6.52 -2.80 8.75
N TRP A 654 -5.51 -2.11 9.21
CA TRP A 654 -4.14 -2.59 9.38
C TRP A 654 -3.70 -2.56 10.84
N VAL A 655 -3.01 -3.61 11.28
CA VAL A 655 -2.34 -3.66 12.58
C VAL A 655 -0.91 -3.15 12.36
N THR A 656 -0.64 -1.93 12.81
CA THR A 656 0.60 -1.20 12.46
C THR A 656 1.52 -0.95 13.64
N LYS A 657 0.99 -0.82 14.85
CA LYS A 657 1.78 -0.57 16.06
C LYS A 657 2.61 -1.81 16.40
N PRO A 658 3.91 -1.67 16.71
CA PRO A 658 4.83 -2.80 16.88
C PRO A 658 4.35 -3.87 17.88
N GLN A 659 3.89 -3.48 19.07
CA GLN A 659 3.41 -4.44 20.07
C GLN A 659 2.11 -5.14 19.63
N ASN A 660 1.21 -4.42 18.97
CA ASN A 660 -0.01 -5.02 18.42
C ASN A 660 0.31 -5.99 17.28
N SER A 661 1.26 -5.64 16.40
CA SER A 661 1.74 -6.51 15.33
C SER A 661 2.37 -7.79 15.89
N ILE A 662 3.18 -7.70 16.95
CA ILE A 662 3.76 -8.87 17.62
C ILE A 662 2.66 -9.73 18.27
N LEU A 663 1.71 -9.13 19.00
CA LEU A 663 0.57 -9.86 19.58
C LEU A 663 -0.23 -10.59 18.51
N TRP A 664 -0.55 -9.88 17.41
CA TRP A 664 -1.28 -10.43 16.28
C TRP A 664 -0.60 -11.70 15.73
N GLN A 665 0.70 -11.60 15.43
CA GLN A 665 1.46 -12.70 14.85
C GLN A 665 1.69 -13.86 15.84
N ARG A 666 1.87 -13.57 17.12
CA ARG A 666 1.97 -14.63 18.14
C ARG A 666 0.66 -15.42 18.25
N GLU A 667 -0.49 -14.75 18.28
CA GLU A 667 -1.81 -15.42 18.30
C GLU A 667 -2.12 -16.13 16.97
N TYR A 668 -1.65 -15.58 15.84
CA TYR A 668 -1.67 -16.20 14.53
C TYR A 668 -1.00 -17.59 14.56
N PHE A 669 0.28 -17.65 14.93
CA PHE A 669 1.01 -18.92 14.97
C PHE A 669 0.52 -19.86 16.07
N ARG A 670 0.18 -19.34 17.25
CA ARG A 670 -0.40 -20.14 18.32
C ARG A 670 -1.68 -20.84 17.89
N TRP A 671 -2.53 -20.18 17.14
CA TRP A 671 -3.76 -20.75 16.61
C TRP A 671 -3.48 -21.82 15.56
N LEU A 672 -2.64 -21.51 14.57
CA LEU A 672 -2.30 -22.45 13.51
C LEU A 672 -1.58 -23.69 14.05
N ASP A 673 -0.61 -23.51 14.94
CA ASP A 673 0.15 -24.62 15.53
C ASP A 673 -0.77 -25.56 16.34
N GLN A 674 -1.77 -25.02 17.04
CA GLN A 674 -2.76 -25.80 17.79
C GLN A 674 -3.57 -26.77 16.90
N TRP A 675 -3.87 -26.39 15.68
CA TRP A 675 -4.75 -27.15 14.80
C TRP A 675 -4.04 -27.87 13.66
N LEU A 676 -2.86 -27.40 13.24
CA LEU A 676 -2.12 -27.92 12.09
C LEU A 676 -0.83 -28.66 12.46
N LYS A 677 -0.31 -28.50 13.68
CA LYS A 677 0.89 -29.22 14.15
C LYS A 677 0.49 -30.13 15.30
N LYS A 678 0.20 -31.37 15.01
CA LYS A 678 -0.12 -32.40 16.01
C LYS A 678 1.00 -33.40 16.11
#